data_3212f82449e05cd70f1db6f2fd72abc4
#
_entry.id   3212f82449e05cd70f1db6f2fd72abc4
#
_cell.length_a   1.000
_cell.length_b   1.000
_cell.length_c   1.000
_cell.angle_alpha   90.00
_cell.angle_beta   90.00
_cell.angle_gamma   90.00
#
_symmetry.space_group_name_H-M   'P 1'
#
loop_
_entity.id
_entity.type
_entity.pdbx_description
1 polymer ?
#
loop_
_entity_poly.entity_id
_entity_poly.type
_entity_poly.pdbx_seq_one_letter_code
_entity_poly.pdbx_strand_id
1 'polypeptide(L)'
;TAQTLAALEQLGEPTSYTRFSIARQTDGDNSHVEMNLAADEEEGGEIGRPEHLHASMPPPRRNGKNLCFIIMAAVLLLLIGFLIGYLSYRGRMQRVNRCLDGSGNCEMTPTASYFSDDGTEEEEAPGPQILYWPALRKMLSSKLTVSSLEANLRQREGKNSFEAGKVEDESTASHIHDQFTSFRLDDVWNDEHYVRLQDKGSSKNQVFIIDYDEEELESPDAYVAYSKSGTVTGKPIYVNYGRKEDFQKIRNMHVSMNGTIIIFRAGKITLAEKVANARKEGAVGALMYLGPSKDNRADSYAPFGHAHLGTGDPFTPGFPSFNHTQFPPVKSSGLPQIPVQTISREAAARLFGKMDGEKCLEEWTADIMGCKVTVSSSSKMTVKLTVNNVMVDRKILNIFGVIKGFEEPDRYVVLGAQRDSWGPGAAKAGVGTAILLELARVISDMVKNEDYKPRRSIIFASWSAGEYGAVGATEWLEGYSTTLHAKAFTYINLDTAVLGNLFSPGVPKPVGNYSVLIFCSVPLDLDNAAFPFLAYSGIPVVSFGFYNVSDEYAFLGTTEDTLANLKEKTDKLYPLMYTAAEVAGQIALRLTHDHELFLDFGRYSDELLSFQEKLWHFNTNVKELGLTLNWLYFARGDFQRAANTLRRDIENSDRENRIVRRALNDRVMKVEYDFLSPYLSPKDAPFRHIFFGRGSHTLQSLLENLEQLAVNKTSVDVNELKEQLALATWTIKGAANALVGDIWNTDNEI
;
A
#
# COMPACT_ATOMS: atom_id res chain seq x y z
N THR A 1 9.14 -48.83 -10.02
CA THR A 1 8.05 -47.80 -9.97
C THR A 1 6.74 -48.35 -9.43
N ALA A 2 6.42 -49.61 -9.59
CA ALA A 2 5.23 -50.25 -8.99
C ALA A 2 5.48 -50.82 -7.58
N GLN A 3 6.74 -51.10 -7.21
CA GLN A 3 7.12 -51.60 -5.89
C GLN A 3 7.37 -50.47 -4.85
N THR A 4 7.55 -49.22 -5.31
CA THR A 4 7.71 -48.07 -4.41
C THR A 4 6.36 -47.49 -3.98
N LEU A 5 5.28 -47.74 -4.73
CA LEU A 5 3.93 -47.34 -4.31
C LEU A 5 3.30 -48.31 -3.29
N ALA A 6 3.66 -49.59 -3.32
CA ALA A 6 3.17 -50.58 -2.35
C ALA A 6 3.85 -50.47 -0.96
N ALA A 7 4.99 -49.78 -0.85
CA ALA A 7 5.68 -49.53 0.41
C ALA A 7 5.17 -48.27 1.15
N LEU A 8 4.42 -47.41 0.48
CA LEU A 8 3.78 -46.24 1.09
C LEU A 8 2.37 -46.51 1.65
N GLU A 9 1.75 -47.64 1.29
CA GLU A 9 0.45 -48.05 1.82
C GLU A 9 0.51 -48.77 3.18
N GLN A 10 1.71 -49.02 3.72
CA GLN A 10 1.89 -49.67 5.04
C GLN A 10 2.33 -48.72 6.17
N LEU A 11 2.34 -47.41 5.95
CA LEU A 11 2.46 -46.43 7.02
C LEU A 11 1.07 -46.15 7.55
N GLY A 12 0.77 -46.63 8.74
CA GLY A 12 -0.53 -46.57 9.39
C GLY A 12 -1.15 -45.16 9.36
N GLU A 13 -2.46 -45.13 9.19
CA GLU A 13 -3.29 -43.93 9.17
C GLU A 13 -3.01 -43.03 10.40
N PRO A 14 -2.91 -41.72 10.25
CA PRO A 14 -2.83 -40.83 11.39
C PRO A 14 -4.19 -40.80 12.12
N THR A 15 -4.19 -41.28 13.36
CA THR A 15 -5.36 -41.35 14.23
C THR A 15 -5.76 -39.99 14.81
N SER A 16 -6.08 -39.01 14.00
CA SER A 16 -6.89 -37.88 14.43
C SER A 16 -7.30 -36.96 13.25
N TYR A 17 -8.38 -37.32 12.58
CA TYR A 17 -9.15 -36.37 11.80
C TYR A 17 -10.48 -36.08 12.51
N THR A 18 -10.69 -34.84 12.90
CA THR A 18 -12.00 -34.39 13.36
C THR A 18 -12.94 -34.35 12.17
N ARG A 19 -13.95 -35.20 12.16
CA ARG A 19 -14.95 -35.28 11.09
C ARG A 19 -16.06 -34.29 11.39
N PHE A 20 -16.25 -33.33 10.53
CA PHE A 20 -17.38 -32.39 10.59
C PHE A 20 -18.55 -32.96 9.80
N SER A 21 -19.72 -33.12 10.42
CA SER A 21 -20.96 -33.45 9.72
C SER A 21 -21.88 -32.24 9.73
N ILE A 22 -22.35 -31.85 8.55
CA ILE A 22 -23.36 -30.80 8.40
C ILE A 22 -24.73 -31.46 8.35
N ALA A 23 -25.54 -31.28 9.39
CA ALA A 23 -26.95 -31.65 9.37
C ALA A 23 -27.76 -30.46 8.81
N ARG A 24 -28.45 -30.70 7.70
CA ARG A 24 -29.39 -29.74 7.10
C ARG A 24 -30.77 -30.06 7.61
N GLN A 25 -31.31 -29.23 8.48
CA GLN A 25 -32.71 -29.29 8.88
C GLN A 25 -33.51 -28.32 8.00
N THR A 26 -34.42 -28.88 7.21
CA THR A 26 -35.37 -28.11 6.40
C THR A 26 -36.68 -28.02 7.19
N ASP A 27 -36.92 -26.88 7.81
CA ASP A 27 -38.26 -26.36 8.07
C ASP A 27 -38.22 -24.86 8.30
N GLY A 28 -39.02 -24.18 7.55
CA GLY A 28 -39.61 -22.85 7.65
C GLY A 28 -38.79 -21.71 8.31
N ASP A 29 -38.50 -20.72 7.47
CA ASP A 29 -38.19 -19.32 7.86
C ASP A 29 -37.27 -19.08 9.06
N ASN A 30 -36.01 -19.33 8.88
CA ASN A 30 -34.84 -18.67 9.46
C ASN A 30 -33.64 -19.64 9.40
N SER A 31 -32.71 -19.39 8.49
CA SER A 31 -31.49 -20.22 8.38
C SER A 31 -30.47 -19.83 9.44
N HIS A 32 -30.50 -20.52 10.59
CA HIS A 32 -29.35 -20.54 11.50
C HIS A 32 -28.49 -21.76 11.19
N VAL A 33 -27.20 -21.58 10.99
CA VAL A 33 -26.21 -22.64 10.91
C VAL A 33 -25.59 -22.79 12.29
N GLU A 34 -26.01 -23.82 13.03
CA GLU A 34 -25.36 -24.23 14.27
C GLU A 34 -24.27 -25.28 13.95
N MET A 35 -23.03 -25.00 14.38
CA MET A 35 -21.96 -25.98 14.37
C MET A 35 -21.94 -26.72 15.70
N ASN A 36 -22.34 -28.00 15.70
CA ASN A 36 -22.18 -28.85 16.86
C ASN A 36 -20.93 -29.72 16.73
N LEU A 37 -20.06 -29.66 17.74
CA LEU A 37 -19.00 -30.62 17.95
C LEU A 37 -19.62 -31.89 18.51
N ALA A 38 -19.58 -33.00 17.77
CA ALA A 38 -19.94 -34.29 18.28
C ALA A 38 -18.83 -34.80 19.20
N ALA A 39 -19.10 -34.89 20.48
CA ALA A 39 -18.32 -35.68 21.42
C ALA A 39 -18.90 -37.13 21.39
N ASP A 40 -18.06 -38.11 21.17
CA ASP A 40 -18.44 -39.51 21.33
C ASP A 40 -18.74 -39.79 22.81
N GLU A 41 -20.01 -40.01 23.13
CA GLU A 41 -20.45 -40.56 24.41
C GLU A 41 -20.25 -42.08 24.38
N GLU A 42 -19.31 -42.60 25.16
CA GLU A 42 -19.37 -43.99 25.64
C GLU A 42 -20.17 -44.05 26.94
N GLU A 43 -21.19 -44.90 26.93
CA GLU A 43 -22.07 -45.19 28.06
C GLU A 43 -21.37 -45.79 29.26
N GLY A 44 -21.67 -45.26 30.40
CA GLY A 44 -22.13 -45.86 31.62
C GLY A 44 -21.27 -46.84 32.43
N GLY A 45 -21.00 -46.45 33.69
CA GLY A 45 -20.69 -47.41 34.76
C GLY A 45 -19.98 -46.77 35.96
N GLU A 46 -20.68 -46.78 37.06
CA GLU A 46 -20.45 -46.18 38.37
C GLU A 46 -19.13 -46.48 39.07
N ILE A 47 -18.65 -45.47 39.80
CA ILE A 47 -18.08 -45.44 41.17
C ILE A 47 -16.85 -46.29 41.51
N GLY A 48 -15.78 -45.62 41.94
CA GLY A 48 -14.73 -46.19 42.78
C GLY A 48 -13.38 -45.48 42.70
N ARG A 49 -13.09 -44.70 43.72
CA ARG A 49 -11.75 -44.16 44.06
C ARG A 49 -10.94 -45.23 44.80
N PRO A 50 -9.69 -45.02 45.06
CA PRO A 50 -8.48 -45.08 44.23
C PRO A 50 -7.50 -46.12 44.78
N GLU A 51 -6.52 -46.54 44.00
CA GLU A 51 -5.21 -46.93 44.55
C GLU A 51 -4.14 -47.07 43.47
N HIS A 52 -2.96 -46.63 43.82
CA HIS A 52 -1.74 -46.73 43.05
C HIS A 52 -1.37 -48.20 42.81
N LEU A 53 -1.16 -48.63 41.57
CA LEU A 53 -0.39 -49.80 41.26
C LEU A 53 0.50 -49.55 40.04
N HIS A 54 1.78 -49.48 40.30
CA HIS A 54 2.84 -49.59 39.28
C HIS A 54 2.76 -50.96 38.62
N ALA A 55 2.40 -51.00 37.35
CA ALA A 55 2.61 -52.20 36.55
C ALA A 55 3.79 -51.93 35.59
N SER A 56 4.92 -52.56 35.94
CA SER A 56 6.09 -52.66 35.07
C SER A 56 5.80 -53.65 33.95
N MET A 57 5.78 -53.20 32.72
CA MET A 57 5.83 -54.08 31.55
C MET A 57 7.25 -54.62 31.35
N PRO A 58 7.43 -55.91 31.09
CA PRO A 58 8.73 -56.48 30.79
C PRO A 58 9.20 -56.02 29.38
N PRO A 59 10.50 -55.74 29.20
CA PRO A 59 11.03 -55.30 27.91
C PRO A 59 11.01 -56.46 26.89
N PRO A 60 10.75 -56.15 25.61
CA PRO A 60 10.81 -57.17 24.55
C PRO A 60 12.25 -57.68 24.40
N ARG A 61 12.43 -58.98 24.43
CA ARG A 61 13.71 -59.66 24.17
C ARG A 61 14.18 -59.33 22.75
N ARG A 62 15.14 -58.45 22.63
CA ARG A 62 15.87 -58.20 21.38
C ARG A 62 16.80 -59.35 21.07
N ASN A 63 16.57 -59.99 19.93
CA ASN A 63 17.46 -61.00 19.37
C ASN A 63 18.79 -60.36 19.00
N GLY A 64 19.85 -60.56 19.75
CA GLY A 64 21.17 -59.96 19.57
C GLY A 64 21.84 -60.28 18.22
N LYS A 65 21.33 -61.23 17.44
CA LYS A 65 21.86 -61.55 16.10
C LYS A 65 21.48 -60.47 15.05
N ASN A 66 20.29 -59.85 15.14
CA ASN A 66 19.86 -58.82 14.19
C ASN A 66 20.55 -57.49 14.45
N LEU A 67 20.92 -57.19 15.70
CA LEU A 67 21.64 -55.97 16.04
C LEU A 67 23.06 -55.95 15.44
N CYS A 68 23.74 -57.13 15.47
CA CYS A 68 25.08 -57.30 14.90
C CYS A 68 25.06 -57.09 13.37
N PHE A 69 24.05 -57.57 12.65
CA PHE A 69 23.88 -57.38 11.22
C PHE A 69 23.61 -55.90 10.86
N ILE A 70 22.81 -55.19 11.64
CA ILE A 70 22.52 -53.72 11.41
C ILE A 70 23.78 -52.93 11.65
N ILE A 71 24.56 -53.21 12.69
CA ILE A 71 25.83 -52.51 12.96
C ILE A 71 26.86 -52.82 11.85
N MET A 72 26.96 -54.05 11.40
CA MET A 72 27.86 -54.40 10.28
C MET A 72 27.47 -53.69 8.98
N ALA A 73 26.17 -53.62 8.65
CA ALA A 73 25.69 -52.93 7.47
C ALA A 73 25.95 -51.41 7.55
N ALA A 74 25.76 -50.79 8.72
CA ALA A 74 26.08 -49.36 8.92
C ALA A 74 27.57 -49.07 8.80
N VAL A 75 28.45 -49.91 9.34
CA VAL A 75 29.90 -49.76 9.18
C VAL A 75 30.32 -49.98 7.73
N LEU A 76 29.72 -50.88 7.00
CA LEU A 76 30.02 -51.10 5.59
C LEU A 76 29.61 -49.86 4.73
N LEU A 77 28.46 -49.29 4.99
CA LEU A 77 28.03 -48.06 4.30
C LEU A 77 28.94 -46.86 4.59
N LEU A 78 29.39 -46.73 5.84
CA LEU A 78 30.39 -45.70 6.21
C LEU A 78 31.73 -45.92 5.51
N LEU A 79 32.21 -47.14 5.39
CA LEU A 79 33.45 -47.45 4.68
C LEU A 79 33.32 -47.19 3.18
N ILE A 80 32.17 -47.50 2.57
CA ILE A 80 31.96 -47.21 1.14
C ILE A 80 31.90 -45.69 0.93
N GLY A 81 31.20 -44.92 1.76
CA GLY A 81 31.13 -43.47 1.72
C GLY A 81 32.53 -42.81 1.86
N PHE A 82 33.33 -43.33 2.82
CA PHE A 82 34.69 -42.89 3.02
C PHE A 82 35.59 -43.20 1.80
N LEU A 83 35.44 -44.38 1.20
CA LEU A 83 36.20 -44.77 0.01
C LEU A 83 35.88 -43.90 -1.19
N ILE A 84 34.65 -43.62 -1.42
CA ILE A 84 34.18 -42.71 -2.50
C ILE A 84 34.71 -41.31 -2.25
N GLY A 85 34.59 -40.79 -1.03
CA GLY A 85 35.14 -39.48 -0.65
C GLY A 85 36.67 -39.41 -0.82
N TYR A 86 37.40 -40.45 -0.38
CA TYR A 86 38.86 -40.52 -0.52
C TYR A 86 39.30 -40.61 -1.98
N LEU A 87 38.64 -41.39 -2.82
CA LEU A 87 38.96 -41.48 -4.24
C LEU A 87 38.67 -40.17 -4.97
N SER A 88 37.57 -39.50 -4.65
CA SER A 88 37.22 -38.15 -5.18
C SER A 88 38.25 -37.11 -4.75
N TYR A 89 38.66 -37.12 -3.48
CA TYR A 89 39.73 -36.21 -2.96
C TYR A 89 41.08 -36.44 -3.63
N ARG A 90 41.48 -37.71 -3.78
CA ARG A 90 42.75 -38.08 -4.43
C ARG A 90 42.76 -37.71 -5.91
N GLY A 91 41.65 -37.85 -6.62
CA GLY A 91 41.48 -37.42 -8.00
C GLY A 91 41.63 -35.89 -8.15
N ARG A 92 41.12 -35.13 -7.17
CA ARG A 92 41.26 -33.67 -7.13
C ARG A 92 42.67 -33.20 -6.82
N MET A 93 43.37 -33.84 -5.86
CA MET A 93 44.76 -33.53 -5.50
C MET A 93 45.74 -33.83 -6.63
N GLN A 94 45.54 -34.89 -7.43
CA GLN A 94 46.39 -35.18 -8.57
C GLN A 94 46.24 -34.14 -9.70
N ARG A 95 45.07 -33.48 -9.83
CA ARG A 95 44.90 -32.37 -10.79
C ARG A 95 45.58 -31.10 -10.32
N VAL A 96 45.55 -30.79 -9.03
CA VAL A 96 46.20 -29.60 -8.46
C VAL A 96 47.73 -29.71 -8.54
N ASN A 97 48.32 -30.90 -8.29
CA ASN A 97 49.74 -31.09 -8.37
C ASN A 97 50.29 -31.01 -9.81
N ARG A 98 49.51 -31.27 -10.87
CA ARG A 98 49.92 -31.06 -12.27
C ARG A 98 49.97 -29.58 -12.66
N CYS A 99 49.28 -28.71 -11.97
CA CYS A 99 49.35 -27.25 -12.21
C CYS A 99 50.51 -26.58 -11.50
N LEU A 100 51.15 -27.24 -10.54
CA LEU A 100 52.30 -26.70 -9.77
C LEU A 100 53.67 -26.99 -10.41
N ASP A 101 53.76 -27.93 -11.39
CA ASP A 101 55.00 -28.33 -12.02
C ASP A 101 55.34 -27.60 -13.34
N GLY A 102 54.85 -26.39 -13.57
CA GLY A 102 55.43 -25.38 -14.47
C GLY A 102 55.56 -25.72 -15.95
N SER A 103 54.83 -26.70 -16.53
CA SER A 103 54.85 -26.95 -17.97
C SER A 103 53.47 -27.15 -18.54
N GLY A 104 52.81 -26.07 -18.94
CA GLY A 104 51.57 -26.07 -19.70
C GLY A 104 50.71 -24.84 -19.43
N ASN A 105 50.30 -24.14 -20.45
CA ASN A 105 49.36 -23.02 -20.38
C ASN A 105 48.05 -23.45 -19.71
N CYS A 106 47.77 -22.91 -18.53
CA CYS A 106 46.48 -23.06 -17.85
C CYS A 106 45.56 -21.86 -18.20
N GLU A 107 44.73 -22.01 -19.20
CA GLU A 107 43.56 -21.18 -19.35
C GLU A 107 42.44 -21.75 -18.46
N MET A 108 41.95 -20.92 -17.51
CA MET A 108 40.78 -21.26 -16.70
C MET A 108 39.50 -21.07 -17.51
N THR A 109 38.93 -22.14 -17.98
CA THR A 109 37.54 -22.23 -18.40
C THR A 109 36.76 -23.12 -17.44
N PRO A 110 35.60 -22.70 -16.90
CA PRO A 110 34.73 -23.58 -16.11
C PRO A 110 33.91 -24.44 -17.06
N THR A 111 34.31 -25.70 -17.23
CA THR A 111 33.49 -26.66 -17.99
C THR A 111 32.98 -27.75 -17.07
N ALA A 112 31.66 -27.80 -16.96
CA ALA A 112 30.97 -29.03 -16.54
C ALA A 112 30.67 -29.82 -17.84
N SER A 113 31.44 -30.87 -18.11
CA SER A 113 31.15 -31.78 -19.22
C SER A 113 30.47 -33.03 -18.73
N TYR A 114 29.31 -33.31 -19.23
CA TYR A 114 28.71 -34.65 -19.25
C TYR A 114 29.11 -35.37 -20.55
N PHE A 115 29.46 -36.64 -20.42
CA PHE A 115 29.85 -37.54 -21.49
C PHE A 115 28.75 -37.72 -22.54
N SER A 116 29.08 -37.59 -23.81
CA SER A 116 28.61 -38.48 -24.87
C SER A 116 29.63 -38.49 -25.99
N ASP A 117 30.06 -39.69 -26.31
CA ASP A 117 30.91 -40.02 -27.43
C ASP A 117 29.96 -40.28 -28.63
N ASP A 118 29.88 -39.30 -29.53
CA ASP A 118 29.61 -39.55 -30.94
C ASP A 118 29.91 -38.30 -31.77
N GLY A 119 30.71 -38.46 -32.78
CA GLY A 119 31.24 -37.38 -33.61
C GLY A 119 30.24 -36.83 -34.63
N THR A 120 29.60 -35.72 -34.25
CA THR A 120 29.06 -34.75 -35.18
C THR A 120 29.32 -33.37 -34.61
N GLU A 121 30.00 -32.51 -35.32
CA GLU A 121 30.17 -31.09 -35.02
C GLU A 121 28.81 -30.42 -35.04
N GLU A 122 28.10 -30.40 -33.89
CA GLU A 122 26.97 -29.49 -33.66
C GLU A 122 27.54 -28.14 -33.16
N GLU A 123 27.29 -27.07 -33.91
CA GLU A 123 27.50 -25.70 -33.45
C GLU A 123 26.79 -25.55 -32.10
N GLU A 124 27.57 -25.42 -31.02
CA GLU A 124 27.04 -25.09 -29.68
C GLU A 124 26.24 -23.80 -29.79
N ALA A 125 24.93 -23.90 -29.59
CA ALA A 125 24.10 -22.73 -29.43
C ALA A 125 24.67 -21.84 -28.32
N PRO A 126 24.83 -20.53 -28.54
CA PRO A 126 25.40 -19.64 -27.54
C PRO A 126 24.60 -19.76 -26.25
N GLY A 127 25.25 -20.08 -25.14
CA GLY A 127 24.63 -20.18 -23.82
C GLY A 127 23.85 -18.89 -23.50
N PRO A 128 22.85 -18.94 -22.62
CA PRO A 128 21.99 -17.79 -22.34
C PRO A 128 22.86 -16.58 -21.98
N GLN A 129 22.78 -15.54 -22.84
CA GLN A 129 23.50 -14.29 -22.60
C GLN A 129 23.02 -13.67 -21.28
N ILE A 130 23.89 -13.53 -20.30
CA ILE A 130 23.60 -12.79 -19.07
C ILE A 130 23.49 -11.32 -19.45
N LEU A 131 22.26 -10.80 -19.44
CA LEU A 131 21.99 -9.38 -19.69
C LEU A 131 22.43 -8.55 -18.47
N TYR A 132 23.45 -7.71 -18.67
CA TYR A 132 23.91 -6.77 -17.66
C TYR A 132 23.02 -5.54 -17.61
N TRP A 133 22.94 -4.91 -16.45
CA TRP A 133 22.09 -3.74 -16.20
C TRP A 133 22.20 -2.62 -17.28
N PRO A 134 23.39 -2.20 -17.75
CA PRO A 134 23.49 -1.21 -18.80
C PRO A 134 22.80 -1.61 -20.13
N ALA A 135 22.83 -2.90 -20.47
CA ALA A 135 22.14 -3.43 -21.63
C ALA A 135 20.62 -3.38 -21.48
N LEU A 136 20.09 -3.82 -20.32
CA LEU A 136 18.67 -3.74 -20.01
C LEU A 136 18.14 -2.30 -20.03
N ARG A 137 18.89 -1.38 -19.40
CA ARG A 137 18.54 0.04 -19.42
C ARG A 137 18.49 0.58 -20.84
N LYS A 138 19.51 0.28 -21.67
CA LYS A 138 19.55 0.70 -23.07
C LYS A 138 18.40 0.11 -23.88
N MET A 139 18.07 -1.15 -23.63
CA MET A 139 16.95 -1.85 -24.28
C MET A 139 15.62 -1.16 -23.94
N LEU A 140 15.35 -0.89 -22.65
CA LEU A 140 14.17 -0.16 -22.23
C LEU A 140 14.08 1.21 -22.92
N SER A 141 15.12 2.05 -22.79
CA SER A 141 15.14 3.40 -23.36
C SER A 141 15.00 3.42 -24.89
N SER A 142 15.53 2.42 -25.61
CA SER A 142 15.43 2.35 -27.07
C SER A 142 14.02 1.97 -27.57
N LYS A 143 13.23 1.26 -26.77
CA LYS A 143 11.90 0.77 -27.11
C LYS A 143 10.76 1.67 -26.63
N LEU A 144 10.99 2.50 -25.61
CA LEU A 144 10.05 3.53 -25.20
C LEU A 144 9.90 4.60 -26.28
N THR A 145 8.67 4.96 -26.60
CA THR A 145 8.39 5.94 -27.67
C THR A 145 7.44 7.02 -27.17
N VAL A 146 7.80 8.26 -27.46
CA VAL A 146 6.95 9.46 -27.18
C VAL A 146 5.64 9.38 -27.96
N SER A 147 5.67 8.85 -29.20
CA SER A 147 4.48 8.74 -30.06
C SER A 147 3.42 7.80 -29.50
N SER A 148 3.84 6.69 -28.87
CA SER A 148 2.93 5.75 -28.23
C SER A 148 2.29 6.36 -26.96
N LEU A 149 3.09 7.03 -26.13
CA LEU A 149 2.59 7.76 -24.97
C LEU A 149 1.56 8.83 -25.35
N GLU A 150 1.85 9.59 -26.40
CA GLU A 150 0.92 10.58 -26.96
C GLU A 150 -0.36 9.94 -27.48
N ALA A 151 -0.26 8.85 -28.24
CA ALA A 151 -1.41 8.15 -28.79
C ALA A 151 -2.32 7.59 -27.67
N ASN A 152 -1.74 7.00 -26.63
CA ASN A 152 -2.47 6.48 -25.47
C ASN A 152 -3.18 7.61 -24.71
N LEU A 153 -2.52 8.75 -24.48
CA LEU A 153 -3.13 9.87 -23.77
C LEU A 153 -4.24 10.54 -24.59
N ARG A 154 -4.11 10.62 -25.91
CA ARG A 154 -5.12 11.21 -26.80
C ARG A 154 -6.45 10.44 -26.84
N GLN A 155 -6.48 9.18 -26.40
CA GLN A 155 -7.73 8.40 -26.32
C GLN A 155 -8.78 9.02 -25.41
N ARG A 156 -8.38 9.94 -24.52
CA ARG A 156 -9.27 10.69 -23.63
C ARG A 156 -9.78 11.99 -24.27
N GLU A 157 -9.24 12.39 -25.43
CA GLU A 157 -9.66 13.62 -26.11
C GLU A 157 -11.15 13.55 -26.53
N GLY A 158 -11.88 14.65 -26.30
CA GLY A 158 -13.29 14.76 -26.70
C GLY A 158 -14.30 14.03 -25.79
N LYS A 159 -13.85 13.41 -24.71
CA LYS A 159 -14.72 12.82 -23.69
C LYS A 159 -14.78 13.72 -22.45
N ASN A 160 -15.96 13.81 -21.85
CA ASN A 160 -16.22 14.73 -20.75
C ASN A 160 -15.94 14.13 -19.35
N SER A 161 -16.05 12.79 -19.22
CA SER A 161 -15.81 12.10 -17.96
C SER A 161 -15.52 10.61 -18.18
N PHE A 162 -14.92 9.99 -17.17
CA PHE A 162 -14.65 8.54 -17.11
C PHE A 162 -15.07 8.02 -15.72
N GLU A 163 -16.32 8.35 -15.34
CA GLU A 163 -16.81 7.97 -14.03
C GLU A 163 -16.87 6.45 -13.85
N ALA A 164 -16.42 5.98 -12.69
CA ALA A 164 -16.31 4.57 -12.37
C ALA A 164 -17.62 3.79 -12.57
N GLY A 165 -17.52 2.63 -13.25
CA GLY A 165 -18.65 1.77 -13.57
C GLY A 165 -19.70 2.39 -14.50
N LYS A 166 -19.32 3.44 -15.27
CA LYS A 166 -20.11 3.97 -16.39
C LYS A 166 -19.49 3.54 -17.73
N VAL A 167 -20.22 3.81 -18.81
CA VAL A 167 -19.90 3.33 -20.17
C VAL A 167 -18.47 3.70 -20.60
N GLU A 168 -18.02 4.92 -20.31
CA GLU A 168 -16.68 5.38 -20.69
C GLU A 168 -15.57 4.65 -19.90
N ASP A 169 -15.79 4.37 -18.60
CA ASP A 169 -14.86 3.59 -17.78
C ASP A 169 -14.82 2.12 -18.25
N GLU A 170 -15.99 1.49 -18.49
CA GLU A 170 -16.06 0.12 -19.01
C GLU A 170 -15.45 -0.01 -20.41
N SER A 171 -15.68 0.96 -21.30
CA SER A 171 -15.06 1.01 -22.62
C SER A 171 -13.53 1.13 -22.54
N THR A 172 -13.04 1.95 -21.60
CA THR A 172 -11.60 2.09 -21.35
C THR A 172 -11.02 0.79 -20.76
N ALA A 173 -11.74 0.15 -19.85
CA ALA A 173 -11.36 -1.15 -19.28
C ALA A 173 -11.20 -2.22 -20.37
N SER A 174 -12.20 -2.33 -21.26
CA SER A 174 -12.17 -3.26 -22.41
C SER A 174 -10.99 -2.96 -23.34
N HIS A 175 -10.76 -1.67 -23.63
CA HIS A 175 -9.63 -1.26 -24.46
C HIS A 175 -8.28 -1.66 -23.83
N ILE A 176 -8.09 -1.46 -22.52
CA ILE A 176 -6.85 -1.83 -21.82
C ILE A 176 -6.66 -3.34 -21.83
N HIS A 177 -7.73 -4.12 -21.60
CA HIS A 177 -7.70 -5.57 -21.71
C HIS A 177 -7.25 -6.04 -23.09
N ASP A 178 -7.82 -5.46 -24.16
CA ASP A 178 -7.46 -5.78 -25.54
C ASP A 178 -6.00 -5.38 -25.85
N GLN A 179 -5.52 -4.24 -25.34
CA GLN A 179 -4.13 -3.83 -25.48
C GLN A 179 -3.19 -4.83 -24.77
N PHE A 180 -3.45 -5.21 -23.53
CA PHE A 180 -2.64 -6.19 -22.80
C PHE A 180 -2.60 -7.54 -23.54
N THR A 181 -3.73 -7.97 -24.10
CA THR A 181 -3.82 -9.17 -24.93
C THR A 181 -2.99 -9.02 -26.22
N SER A 182 -3.07 -7.87 -26.89
CA SER A 182 -2.30 -7.59 -28.11
C SER A 182 -0.80 -7.54 -27.88
N PHE A 183 -0.37 -7.09 -26.70
CA PHE A 183 1.04 -7.10 -26.26
C PHE A 183 1.54 -8.51 -25.93
N ARG A 184 0.68 -9.53 -25.97
CA ARG A 184 1.00 -10.93 -25.67
C ARG A 184 1.56 -11.11 -24.24
N LEU A 185 0.98 -10.44 -23.25
CA LEU A 185 1.26 -10.72 -21.86
C LEU A 185 0.95 -12.19 -21.54
N ASP A 186 1.63 -12.77 -20.56
CA ASP A 186 1.51 -14.22 -20.29
C ASP A 186 0.14 -14.61 -19.75
N ASP A 187 -0.57 -13.66 -19.09
CA ASP A 187 -1.96 -13.79 -18.68
C ASP A 187 -2.61 -12.40 -18.61
N VAL A 188 -3.90 -12.31 -18.92
CA VAL A 188 -4.70 -11.09 -18.87
C VAL A 188 -6.05 -11.43 -18.28
N TRP A 189 -6.46 -10.74 -17.21
CA TRP A 189 -7.75 -10.98 -16.56
C TRP A 189 -8.34 -9.69 -16.00
N ASN A 190 -9.59 -9.76 -15.56
CA ASN A 190 -10.29 -8.71 -14.87
C ASN A 190 -10.88 -9.23 -13.55
N ASP A 191 -10.90 -8.38 -12.53
CA ASP A 191 -11.64 -8.61 -11.30
C ASP A 191 -12.86 -7.70 -11.26
N GLU A 192 -14.01 -8.27 -10.97
CA GLU A 192 -15.28 -7.56 -10.83
C GLU A 192 -15.58 -7.31 -9.34
N HIS A 193 -15.86 -6.06 -9.03
CA HIS A 193 -16.28 -5.66 -7.69
C HIS A 193 -17.63 -4.93 -7.75
N TYR A 194 -18.50 -5.22 -6.78
CA TYR A 194 -19.84 -4.64 -6.66
C TYR A 194 -19.86 -3.70 -5.47
N VAL A 195 -19.65 -2.42 -5.74
CA VAL A 195 -19.37 -1.40 -4.73
C VAL A 195 -20.51 -0.39 -4.66
N ARG A 196 -20.64 0.25 -3.50
CA ARG A 196 -21.61 1.32 -3.30
C ARG A 196 -20.94 2.68 -3.38
N LEU A 197 -21.09 3.33 -4.52
CA LEU A 197 -20.58 4.66 -4.80
C LEU A 197 -21.66 5.74 -4.53
N GLN A 198 -21.24 7.00 -4.56
CA GLN A 198 -22.18 8.11 -4.47
C GLN A 198 -22.05 9.00 -5.71
N ASP A 199 -23.18 9.20 -6.39
CA ASP A 199 -23.31 10.10 -7.55
C ASP A 199 -24.01 11.40 -7.16
N LYS A 200 -23.97 12.38 -8.05
CA LYS A 200 -24.83 13.56 -7.98
C LYS A 200 -26.30 13.12 -8.12
N GLY A 201 -27.17 13.74 -7.33
CA GLY A 201 -28.63 13.52 -7.42
C GLY A 201 -29.27 14.15 -8.67
N SER A 202 -30.58 13.98 -8.80
CA SER A 202 -31.37 14.59 -9.86
C SER A 202 -31.40 16.14 -9.77
N SER A 203 -31.25 16.68 -8.56
CA SER A 203 -31.09 18.10 -8.29
C SER A 203 -29.64 18.42 -7.96
N LYS A 204 -29.15 19.57 -8.45
CA LYS A 204 -27.78 20.03 -8.11
C LYS A 204 -27.65 20.33 -6.62
N ASN A 205 -26.42 20.20 -6.11
CA ASN A 205 -26.06 20.74 -4.81
C ASN A 205 -26.08 22.26 -4.89
N GLN A 206 -26.44 22.93 -3.79
CA GLN A 206 -26.65 24.36 -3.78
C GLN A 206 -26.05 24.99 -2.51
N VAL A 207 -25.46 26.16 -2.68
CA VAL A 207 -24.99 26.99 -1.58
C VAL A 207 -25.62 28.36 -1.69
N PHE A 208 -26.25 28.81 -0.61
CA PHE A 208 -26.90 30.12 -0.52
C PHE A 208 -26.29 30.94 0.62
N ILE A 209 -26.26 32.26 0.43
CA ILE A 209 -26.04 33.22 1.51
C ILE A 209 -27.40 33.74 1.94
N ILE A 210 -27.67 33.68 3.22
CA ILE A 210 -28.87 34.24 3.85
C ILE A 210 -28.44 35.39 4.74
N ASP A 211 -28.81 36.61 4.38
CA ASP A 211 -28.68 37.77 5.22
C ASP A 211 -30.03 38.42 5.46
N TYR A 212 -30.51 39.32 4.61
CA TYR A 212 -31.89 39.81 4.59
C TYR A 212 -32.74 39.03 3.61
N ASP A 213 -32.13 38.63 2.50
CA ASP A 213 -32.72 37.78 1.46
C ASP A 213 -31.88 36.51 1.27
N GLU A 214 -32.46 35.47 0.63
CA GLU A 214 -31.73 34.26 0.22
C GLU A 214 -31.13 34.47 -1.18
N GLU A 215 -29.78 34.54 -1.26
CA GLU A 215 -29.03 34.73 -2.49
C GLU A 215 -28.25 33.46 -2.82
N GLU A 216 -28.45 32.93 -4.02
CA GLU A 216 -27.66 31.79 -4.49
C GLU A 216 -26.19 32.20 -4.67
N LEU A 217 -25.30 31.57 -3.91
CA LEU A 217 -23.86 31.74 -4.06
C LEU A 217 -23.33 30.92 -5.22
N GLU A 218 -23.68 29.62 -5.27
CA GLU A 218 -23.24 28.73 -6.33
C GLU A 218 -24.06 27.41 -6.33
N SER A 219 -24.28 26.87 -7.54
CA SER A 219 -24.76 25.50 -7.78
C SER A 219 -23.75 24.75 -8.64
N PRO A 220 -22.64 24.25 -8.05
CA PRO A 220 -21.52 23.69 -8.79
C PRO A 220 -21.92 22.39 -9.51
N ASP A 221 -21.28 22.14 -10.65
CA ASP A 221 -21.39 20.84 -11.35
C ASP A 221 -20.61 19.75 -10.65
N ALA A 222 -19.54 20.14 -9.94
CA ALA A 222 -18.76 19.25 -9.09
C ALA A 222 -19.52 18.88 -7.80
N TYR A 223 -19.28 17.69 -7.30
CA TYR A 223 -19.81 17.23 -6.03
C TYR A 223 -18.73 16.53 -5.21
N VAL A 224 -18.99 16.34 -3.93
CA VAL A 224 -18.12 15.59 -3.03
C VAL A 224 -18.76 14.23 -2.77
N ALA A 225 -18.11 13.17 -3.26
CA ALA A 225 -18.57 11.82 -3.03
C ALA A 225 -18.57 11.47 -1.53
N TYR A 226 -19.55 10.69 -1.13
CA TYR A 226 -19.84 10.30 0.26
C TYR A 226 -20.21 11.45 1.20
N SER A 227 -20.38 12.67 0.70
CA SER A 227 -20.95 13.76 1.50
C SER A 227 -22.29 13.35 2.08
N LYS A 228 -22.55 13.69 3.34
CA LYS A 228 -23.87 13.46 3.93
C LYS A 228 -24.92 14.31 3.20
N SER A 229 -25.95 13.68 2.63
CA SER A 229 -27.05 14.39 1.98
C SER A 229 -27.94 15.08 3.01
N GLY A 230 -28.48 16.23 2.61
CA GLY A 230 -29.38 17.03 3.45
C GLY A 230 -29.09 18.52 3.36
N THR A 231 -29.87 19.31 4.10
CA THR A 231 -29.73 20.79 4.16
C THR A 231 -29.33 21.19 5.56
N VAL A 232 -28.34 22.07 5.64
CA VAL A 232 -27.86 22.67 6.90
C VAL A 232 -27.68 24.17 6.73
N THR A 233 -27.84 24.93 7.83
CA THR A 233 -27.62 26.38 7.86
C THR A 233 -26.76 26.71 9.07
N GLY A 234 -25.75 27.56 8.88
CA GLY A 234 -24.85 27.97 9.96
C GLY A 234 -24.08 29.25 9.60
N LYS A 235 -23.51 29.92 10.61
CA LYS A 235 -22.61 31.05 10.39
C LYS A 235 -21.32 30.54 9.72
N PRO A 236 -20.77 31.21 8.70
CA PRO A 236 -19.53 30.82 8.06
C PRO A 236 -18.32 31.12 8.95
N ILE A 237 -17.38 30.18 9.05
CA ILE A 237 -16.08 30.36 9.69
C ILE A 237 -14.98 29.83 8.77
N TYR A 238 -13.95 30.61 8.53
CA TYR A 238 -12.79 30.21 7.75
C TYR A 238 -11.70 29.63 8.64
N VAL A 239 -11.22 28.43 8.29
CA VAL A 239 -10.20 27.69 9.06
C VAL A 239 -9.05 27.24 8.14
N ASN A 240 -8.60 28.12 7.26
CA ASN A 240 -7.44 27.90 6.41
C ASN A 240 -7.41 26.47 5.78
N TYR A 241 -6.39 25.67 6.08
CA TYR A 241 -6.29 24.28 5.58
C TYR A 241 -7.08 23.25 6.39
N GLY A 242 -7.69 23.62 7.52
CA GLY A 242 -8.45 22.70 8.37
C GLY A 242 -7.61 21.69 9.12
N ARG A 243 -6.33 21.94 9.35
CA ARG A 243 -5.45 21.15 10.19
C ARG A 243 -5.77 21.34 11.66
N LYS A 244 -5.34 20.42 12.52
CA LYS A 244 -5.52 20.55 13.97
C LYS A 244 -4.99 21.88 14.51
N GLU A 245 -3.83 22.36 14.01
CA GLU A 245 -3.21 23.63 14.38
C GLU A 245 -4.07 24.84 13.95
N ASP A 246 -4.70 24.77 12.76
CA ASP A 246 -5.58 25.84 12.28
C ASP A 246 -6.82 25.98 13.17
N PHE A 247 -7.42 24.86 13.59
CA PHE A 247 -8.53 24.86 14.55
C PHE A 247 -8.09 25.35 15.92
N GLN A 248 -6.87 25.02 16.38
CA GLN A 248 -6.34 25.52 17.67
C GLN A 248 -6.23 27.05 17.64
N LYS A 249 -5.81 27.65 16.53
CA LYS A 249 -5.76 29.13 16.38
C LYS A 249 -7.14 29.75 16.53
N ILE A 250 -8.18 29.15 15.94
CA ILE A 250 -9.57 29.62 16.10
C ILE A 250 -10.04 29.52 17.55
N ARG A 251 -9.73 28.43 18.26
CA ARG A 251 -10.03 28.30 19.70
C ARG A 251 -9.35 29.38 20.52
N ASN A 252 -8.10 29.73 20.20
CA ASN A 252 -7.34 30.81 20.88
C ASN A 252 -7.95 32.19 20.63
N MET A 253 -8.68 32.40 19.50
CA MET A 253 -9.47 33.59 19.23
C MET A 253 -10.81 33.61 19.96
N HIS A 254 -11.12 32.56 20.77
CA HIS A 254 -12.39 32.39 21.48
C HIS A 254 -13.64 32.37 20.58
N VAL A 255 -13.47 31.95 19.30
CA VAL A 255 -14.58 31.80 18.34
C VAL A 255 -15.19 30.41 18.50
N SER A 256 -16.51 30.36 18.77
CA SER A 256 -17.25 29.08 18.84
C SER A 256 -17.54 28.56 17.45
N MET A 257 -17.15 27.30 17.19
CA MET A 257 -17.38 26.61 15.92
C MET A 257 -18.61 25.71 15.93
N ASN A 258 -19.28 25.60 17.08
CA ASN A 258 -20.47 24.76 17.20
C ASN A 258 -21.66 25.33 16.39
N GLY A 259 -22.30 24.50 15.58
CA GLY A 259 -23.43 24.89 14.73
C GLY A 259 -23.06 25.76 13.51
N THR A 260 -21.79 25.80 13.13
CA THR A 260 -21.28 26.64 12.03
C THR A 260 -21.01 25.85 10.77
N ILE A 261 -20.84 26.55 9.64
CA ILE A 261 -20.34 25.99 8.38
C ILE A 261 -18.88 26.44 8.23
N ILE A 262 -17.97 25.46 8.20
CA ILE A 262 -16.55 25.72 8.09
C ILE A 262 -16.15 25.86 6.63
N ILE A 263 -15.35 26.88 6.31
CA ILE A 263 -14.79 27.10 4.98
C ILE A 263 -13.32 26.71 5.02
N PHE A 264 -12.89 25.87 4.07
CA PHE A 264 -11.52 25.43 3.90
C PHE A 264 -10.94 25.86 2.56
N ARG A 265 -9.65 26.00 2.56
CA ARG A 265 -8.84 26.02 1.36
C ARG A 265 -8.25 24.62 1.11
N ALA A 266 -8.16 24.19 -0.15
CA ALA A 266 -7.56 22.91 -0.53
C ALA A 266 -6.05 22.83 -0.21
N GLY A 267 -5.52 21.61 -0.12
CA GLY A 267 -4.11 21.31 0.14
C GLY A 267 -3.78 21.01 1.61
N LYS A 268 -2.57 20.58 1.86
CA LYS A 268 -1.93 20.18 3.13
C LYS A 268 -2.46 18.89 3.77
N ILE A 269 -3.74 18.67 3.82
CA ILE A 269 -4.43 17.45 4.26
C ILE A 269 -5.63 17.21 3.34
N THR A 270 -6.15 15.98 3.33
CA THR A 270 -7.27 15.60 2.47
C THR A 270 -8.57 16.29 2.87
N LEU A 271 -9.53 16.34 1.94
CA LEU A 271 -10.86 16.87 2.23
C LEU A 271 -11.55 16.07 3.35
N ALA A 272 -11.41 14.76 3.34
CA ALA A 272 -11.98 13.89 4.38
C ALA A 272 -11.44 14.23 5.78
N GLU A 273 -10.13 14.46 5.91
CA GLU A 273 -9.50 14.88 7.18
C GLU A 273 -10.00 16.26 7.64
N LYS A 274 -10.15 17.23 6.72
CA LYS A 274 -10.71 18.55 7.04
C LYS A 274 -12.12 18.44 7.61
N VAL A 275 -12.97 17.63 6.97
CA VAL A 275 -14.35 17.41 7.36
C VAL A 275 -14.44 16.70 8.71
N ALA A 276 -13.60 15.70 8.95
CA ALA A 276 -13.52 15.00 10.23
C ALA A 276 -13.10 15.95 11.36
N ASN A 277 -12.10 16.81 11.12
CA ASN A 277 -11.67 17.82 12.08
C ASN A 277 -12.78 18.85 12.37
N ALA A 278 -13.48 19.35 11.34
CA ALA A 278 -14.61 20.27 11.52
C ALA A 278 -15.73 19.67 12.36
N ARG A 279 -16.06 18.40 12.12
CA ARG A 279 -17.08 17.69 12.88
C ARG A 279 -16.74 17.57 14.35
N LYS A 280 -15.45 17.32 14.69
CA LYS A 280 -14.98 17.27 16.08
C LYS A 280 -15.18 18.59 16.81
N GLU A 281 -15.11 19.72 16.12
CA GLU A 281 -15.33 21.07 16.66
C GLU A 281 -16.83 21.48 16.69
N GLY A 282 -17.74 20.58 16.31
CA GLY A 282 -19.18 20.81 16.36
C GLY A 282 -19.77 21.49 15.12
N ALA A 283 -19.03 21.61 14.02
CA ALA A 283 -19.54 22.13 12.75
C ALA A 283 -20.70 21.28 12.23
N VAL A 284 -21.65 21.94 11.53
CA VAL A 284 -22.82 21.29 10.92
C VAL A 284 -22.67 21.10 9.42
N GLY A 285 -21.71 21.78 8.77
CA GLY A 285 -21.42 21.64 7.35
C GLY A 285 -20.01 22.17 7.02
N ALA A 286 -19.54 21.87 5.82
CA ALA A 286 -18.24 22.29 5.36
C ALA A 286 -18.26 22.69 3.88
N LEU A 287 -17.47 23.72 3.53
CA LEU A 287 -17.19 24.16 2.16
C LEU A 287 -15.70 24.12 1.91
N MET A 288 -15.26 23.73 0.72
CA MET A 288 -13.85 23.79 0.31
C MET A 288 -13.70 24.45 -1.05
N TYR A 289 -12.68 25.29 -1.20
CA TYR A 289 -12.30 25.91 -2.46
C TYR A 289 -10.82 25.68 -2.78
N LEU A 290 -10.43 25.80 -4.08
CA LEU A 290 -9.04 25.67 -4.51
C LEU A 290 -8.22 26.90 -4.07
N GLY A 291 -6.96 26.67 -3.71
CA GLY A 291 -6.01 27.74 -3.42
C GLY A 291 -5.69 28.61 -4.64
N PRO A 292 -4.88 29.69 -4.45
CA PRO A 292 -4.56 30.60 -5.55
C PRO A 292 -3.78 29.86 -6.64
N SER A 293 -4.17 30.12 -7.87
CA SER A 293 -3.44 29.72 -9.07
C SER A 293 -3.00 30.96 -9.85
N LYS A 294 -1.92 30.84 -10.61
CA LYS A 294 -1.55 31.86 -11.59
C LYS A 294 -2.50 31.91 -12.78
N ASP A 295 -3.33 30.86 -12.94
CA ASP A 295 -4.34 30.79 -13.97
C ASP A 295 -5.72 31.12 -13.41
N ASN A 296 -6.15 32.36 -13.62
CA ASN A 296 -7.46 32.85 -13.17
C ASN A 296 -8.64 32.08 -13.79
N ARG A 297 -8.45 31.31 -14.87
CA ARG A 297 -9.52 30.45 -15.45
C ARG A 297 -9.95 29.38 -14.49
N ALA A 298 -9.03 28.88 -13.66
CA ALA A 298 -9.33 27.88 -12.65
C ALA A 298 -10.22 28.42 -11.51
N ASP A 299 -10.26 29.72 -11.31
CA ASP A 299 -11.01 30.35 -10.21
C ASP A 299 -12.52 30.13 -10.34
N SER A 300 -13.04 29.89 -11.55
CA SER A 300 -14.47 29.67 -11.84
C SER A 300 -14.94 28.23 -11.64
N TYR A 301 -14.03 27.28 -11.38
CA TYR A 301 -14.37 25.87 -11.29
C TYR A 301 -14.25 25.35 -9.86
N ALA A 302 -15.28 24.62 -9.41
CA ALA A 302 -15.22 23.85 -8.18
C ALA A 302 -14.56 22.48 -8.44
N PRO A 303 -13.66 21.99 -7.57
CA PRO A 303 -13.08 20.66 -7.73
C PRO A 303 -14.05 19.57 -7.26
N PHE A 304 -13.98 18.40 -7.87
CA PHE A 304 -14.54 17.18 -7.30
C PHE A 304 -13.68 16.69 -6.14
N GLY A 305 -14.22 15.81 -5.34
CA GLY A 305 -13.50 15.14 -4.27
C GLY A 305 -14.36 14.09 -3.57
N HIS A 306 -13.79 13.41 -2.58
CA HIS A 306 -14.51 12.52 -1.70
C HIS A 306 -14.27 12.87 -0.23
N ALA A 307 -15.20 12.49 0.64
CA ALA A 307 -15.14 12.80 2.06
C ALA A 307 -15.08 11.56 2.97
N HIS A 308 -14.86 10.37 2.42
CA HIS A 308 -14.61 9.17 3.20
C HIS A 308 -13.19 9.21 3.77
N LEU A 309 -13.08 9.17 5.11
CA LEU A 309 -11.80 9.10 5.82
C LEU A 309 -11.31 7.65 5.87
N GLY A 310 -11.02 7.10 4.72
CA GLY A 310 -10.61 5.72 4.49
C GLY A 310 -10.42 5.46 3.00
N THR A 311 -10.06 4.23 2.65
CA THR A 311 -10.00 3.73 1.27
C THR A 311 -10.94 2.54 1.11
N GLY A 312 -11.27 2.18 -0.12
CA GLY A 312 -12.19 1.09 -0.42
C GLY A 312 -13.66 1.47 -0.30
N ASP A 313 -14.55 0.49 -0.47
CA ASP A 313 -16.00 0.69 -0.31
C ASP A 313 -16.34 0.96 1.16
N PRO A 314 -16.84 2.14 1.51
CA PRO A 314 -17.20 2.45 2.90
C PRO A 314 -18.35 1.63 3.47
N PHE A 315 -18.99 0.79 2.67
CA PHE A 315 -20.09 -0.08 3.10
C PHE A 315 -19.67 -1.55 3.32
N THR A 316 -18.46 -1.91 2.91
CA THR A 316 -17.85 -3.23 3.14
C THR A 316 -16.41 -3.14 3.68
N PRO A 317 -16.10 -2.23 4.65
CA PRO A 317 -14.74 -1.98 5.08
C PRO A 317 -14.08 -3.26 5.63
N GLY A 318 -12.91 -3.60 5.09
CA GLY A 318 -12.14 -4.79 5.45
C GLY A 318 -12.61 -6.10 4.81
N PHE A 319 -13.58 -6.05 3.88
CA PHE A 319 -14.09 -7.20 3.15
C PHE A 319 -14.22 -6.88 1.66
N PRO A 320 -13.77 -7.77 0.76
CA PRO A 320 -13.87 -7.54 -0.67
C PRO A 320 -15.34 -7.53 -1.14
N SER A 321 -15.69 -6.61 -2.01
CA SER A 321 -17.01 -6.45 -2.60
C SER A 321 -17.23 -7.35 -3.81
N PHE A 322 -16.91 -8.64 -3.73
CA PHE A 322 -17.23 -9.61 -4.78
C PHE A 322 -18.73 -9.86 -4.86
N ASN A 323 -19.22 -10.23 -6.05
CA ASN A 323 -20.59 -10.67 -6.23
C ASN A 323 -20.85 -11.88 -5.30
N HIS A 324 -21.98 -11.90 -4.60
CA HIS A 324 -22.33 -12.89 -3.57
C HIS A 324 -21.61 -12.72 -2.23
N THR A 325 -21.34 -11.48 -1.81
CA THR A 325 -20.89 -11.21 -0.44
C THR A 325 -21.85 -11.84 0.58
N GLN A 326 -21.32 -12.76 1.40
CA GLN A 326 -22.13 -13.51 2.39
C GLN A 326 -22.39 -12.72 3.68
N PHE A 327 -21.67 -11.61 3.88
CA PHE A 327 -21.74 -10.82 5.10
C PHE A 327 -22.54 -9.55 4.86
N PRO A 328 -23.40 -9.13 5.83
CA PRO A 328 -24.08 -7.85 5.71
C PRO A 328 -23.04 -6.72 5.68
N PRO A 329 -23.22 -5.72 4.81
CA PRO A 329 -22.32 -4.58 4.74
C PRO A 329 -22.34 -3.81 6.06
N VAL A 330 -21.16 -3.39 6.52
CA VAL A 330 -20.95 -2.58 7.71
C VAL A 330 -20.47 -1.21 7.27
N LYS A 331 -21.11 -0.15 7.76
CA LYS A 331 -20.68 1.22 7.42
C LYS A 331 -19.35 1.55 8.06
N SER A 332 -18.45 2.14 7.29
CA SER A 332 -17.20 2.71 7.77
C SER A 332 -17.46 3.84 8.77
N SER A 333 -16.70 3.86 9.85
CA SER A 333 -16.66 5.00 10.78
C SER A 333 -16.08 6.28 10.15
N GLY A 334 -15.36 6.14 9.04
CA GLY A 334 -14.79 7.23 8.25
C GLY A 334 -15.80 7.98 7.38
N LEU A 335 -17.05 7.54 7.29
CA LEU A 335 -18.07 8.28 6.56
C LEU A 335 -18.39 9.62 7.26
N PRO A 336 -18.46 10.74 6.49
CA PRO A 336 -18.70 12.06 7.07
C PRO A 336 -20.06 12.14 7.73
N GLN A 337 -20.11 12.82 8.86
CA GLN A 337 -21.34 13.02 9.63
C GLN A 337 -22.05 14.35 9.29
N ILE A 338 -21.42 15.20 8.50
CA ILE A 338 -21.92 16.52 8.08
C ILE A 338 -21.90 16.65 6.56
N PRO A 339 -22.82 17.43 5.96
CA PRO A 339 -22.76 17.79 4.55
C PRO A 339 -21.48 18.56 4.22
N VAL A 340 -20.89 18.26 3.08
CA VAL A 340 -19.71 18.94 2.53
C VAL A 340 -19.88 19.16 1.03
N GLN A 341 -19.47 20.30 0.54
CA GLN A 341 -19.45 20.67 -0.88
C GLN A 341 -18.22 21.50 -1.22
N THR A 342 -17.73 21.32 -2.41
CA THR A 342 -16.71 22.18 -2.99
C THR A 342 -17.35 23.36 -3.72
N ILE A 343 -16.70 24.51 -3.69
CA ILE A 343 -17.11 25.72 -4.38
C ILE A 343 -15.97 26.31 -5.20
N SER A 344 -16.28 27.12 -6.18
CA SER A 344 -15.27 27.86 -6.95
C SER A 344 -14.59 28.90 -6.06
N ARG A 345 -13.37 29.28 -6.45
CA ARG A 345 -12.64 30.35 -5.74
C ARG A 345 -13.34 31.70 -5.88
N GLU A 346 -14.00 31.96 -7.02
CA GLU A 346 -14.84 33.13 -7.23
C GLU A 346 -16.01 33.17 -6.23
N ALA A 347 -16.70 32.05 -6.02
CA ALA A 347 -17.77 31.96 -5.03
C ALA A 347 -17.22 32.18 -3.61
N ALA A 348 -16.08 31.60 -3.28
CA ALA A 348 -15.42 31.84 -1.99
C ALA A 348 -15.07 33.32 -1.81
N ALA A 349 -14.55 34.01 -2.83
CA ALA A 349 -14.25 35.44 -2.78
C ALA A 349 -15.51 36.28 -2.55
N ARG A 350 -16.64 35.95 -3.23
CA ARG A 350 -17.93 36.63 -2.99
C ARG A 350 -18.42 36.44 -1.55
N LEU A 351 -18.26 35.19 -1.02
CA LEU A 351 -18.63 34.87 0.37
C LEU A 351 -17.80 35.70 1.36
N PHE A 352 -16.46 35.73 1.21
CA PHE A 352 -15.58 36.56 2.06
C PHE A 352 -15.88 38.07 1.97
N GLY A 353 -16.24 38.55 0.79
CA GLY A 353 -16.63 39.95 0.59
C GLY A 353 -17.87 40.37 1.39
N LYS A 354 -18.75 39.43 1.71
CA LYS A 354 -19.97 39.64 2.53
C LYS A 354 -19.75 39.44 4.03
N MET A 355 -18.68 38.77 4.43
CA MET A 355 -18.34 38.58 5.83
C MET A 355 -17.80 39.87 6.44
N ASP A 356 -18.32 40.28 7.60
CA ASP A 356 -18.04 41.58 8.28
C ASP A 356 -17.27 41.43 9.59
N GLY A 357 -16.84 40.21 9.96
CA GLY A 357 -16.20 39.94 11.23
C GLY A 357 -14.69 40.15 11.25
N GLU A 358 -13.98 39.38 12.07
CA GLU A 358 -12.53 39.50 12.27
C GLU A 358 -11.75 39.16 11.01
N LYS A 359 -10.69 39.94 10.77
CA LYS A 359 -9.76 39.68 9.64
C LYS A 359 -9.00 38.37 9.87
N CYS A 360 -8.62 37.74 8.74
CA CYS A 360 -7.73 36.59 8.81
C CYS A 360 -6.39 36.94 9.44
N LEU A 361 -5.79 35.93 10.08
CA LEU A 361 -4.41 36.01 10.57
C LEU A 361 -3.47 36.35 9.40
N GLU A 362 -2.40 37.11 9.67
CA GLU A 362 -1.46 37.55 8.60
C GLU A 362 -0.94 36.36 7.77
N GLU A 363 -0.65 35.25 8.40
CA GLU A 363 -0.18 34.01 7.75
C GLU A 363 -1.24 33.32 6.87
N TRP A 364 -2.54 33.71 6.97
CA TRP A 364 -3.67 33.18 6.20
C TRP A 364 -4.12 34.12 5.07
N THR A 365 -3.60 35.33 5.01
CA THR A 365 -4.08 36.40 4.13
C THR A 365 -3.64 36.32 2.67
N ALA A 366 -2.68 35.43 2.36
CA ALA A 366 -2.07 35.39 1.02
C ALA A 366 -2.99 34.90 -0.11
N ASP A 367 -4.21 34.43 0.22
CA ASP A 367 -5.05 33.71 -0.70
C ASP A 367 -6.16 34.51 -1.34
N ILE A 368 -7.00 35.18 -0.53
CA ILE A 368 -8.12 36.02 -1.01
C ILE A 368 -8.04 37.42 -0.36
N MET A 369 -8.06 38.45 -1.18
CA MET A 369 -8.09 39.83 -0.67
C MET A 369 -9.34 40.06 0.17
N GLY A 370 -9.15 40.65 1.37
CA GLY A 370 -10.26 40.93 2.27
C GLY A 370 -10.74 39.75 3.10
N CYS A 371 -9.96 38.67 3.17
CA CYS A 371 -10.25 37.49 3.97
C CYS A 371 -10.71 37.82 5.39
N LYS A 372 -11.78 37.16 5.82
CA LYS A 372 -12.35 37.21 7.19
C LYS A 372 -12.43 35.84 7.79
N VAL A 373 -12.16 35.74 9.08
CA VAL A 373 -12.31 34.49 9.82
C VAL A 373 -13.77 34.17 10.10
N THR A 374 -14.57 35.16 10.46
CA THR A 374 -15.95 34.98 10.93
C THR A 374 -16.84 36.14 10.47
N VAL A 375 -18.11 36.05 10.72
CA VAL A 375 -19.05 37.18 10.68
C VAL A 375 -19.16 37.81 12.07
N SER A 376 -19.51 39.11 12.14
CA SER A 376 -19.68 39.79 13.43
C SER A 376 -20.76 39.15 14.29
N SER A 377 -20.69 39.35 15.60
CA SER A 377 -21.69 38.82 16.54
C SER A 377 -23.10 39.34 16.25
N SER A 378 -23.22 40.59 15.76
CA SER A 378 -24.48 41.24 15.39
C SER A 378 -25.00 40.83 14.01
N SER A 379 -24.17 40.22 13.17
CA SER A 379 -24.56 39.78 11.83
C SER A 379 -25.57 38.65 11.88
N LYS A 380 -26.60 38.76 11.05
CA LYS A 380 -27.59 37.69 10.82
C LYS A 380 -27.17 36.78 9.67
N MET A 381 -26.07 37.11 9.00
CA MET A 381 -25.59 36.37 7.85
C MET A 381 -25.31 34.90 8.22
N THR A 382 -25.88 34.00 7.45
CA THR A 382 -25.65 32.56 7.51
C THR A 382 -25.46 32.01 6.10
N VAL A 383 -24.85 30.85 6.03
CA VAL A 383 -24.75 30.06 4.80
C VAL A 383 -25.69 28.87 4.91
N LYS A 384 -26.44 28.60 3.85
CA LYS A 384 -27.26 27.38 3.71
C LYS A 384 -26.63 26.49 2.65
N LEU A 385 -26.33 25.27 3.05
CA LEU A 385 -25.75 24.22 2.20
C LEU A 385 -26.77 23.13 2.02
N THR A 386 -27.10 22.80 0.76
CA THR A 386 -27.97 21.67 0.38
C THR A 386 -27.16 20.68 -0.47
N VAL A 387 -27.07 19.44 -0.01
CA VAL A 387 -26.42 18.33 -0.70
C VAL A 387 -27.46 17.28 -1.09
N ASN A 388 -27.59 17.00 -2.37
CA ASN A 388 -28.58 16.13 -2.98
C ASN A 388 -27.99 14.83 -3.55
N ASN A 389 -26.78 14.47 -3.16
CA ASN A 389 -26.08 13.27 -3.65
C ASN A 389 -26.88 12.00 -3.31
N VAL A 390 -26.80 10.99 -4.18
CA VAL A 390 -27.49 9.71 -4.05
C VAL A 390 -26.53 8.54 -4.08
N MET A 391 -26.80 7.52 -3.26
CA MET A 391 -26.01 6.28 -3.28
C MET A 391 -26.46 5.41 -4.44
N VAL A 392 -25.50 4.82 -5.14
CA VAL A 392 -25.70 3.93 -6.30
C VAL A 392 -24.84 2.69 -6.14
N ASP A 393 -25.43 1.54 -6.45
CA ASP A 393 -24.67 0.29 -6.54
C ASP A 393 -24.06 0.21 -7.95
N ARG A 394 -22.75 -0.04 -8.02
CA ARG A 394 -21.98 -0.06 -9.25
C ARG A 394 -21.13 -1.32 -9.34
N LYS A 395 -21.06 -1.88 -10.53
CA LYS A 395 -20.04 -2.85 -10.88
C LYS A 395 -18.82 -2.09 -11.41
N ILE A 396 -17.66 -2.33 -10.83
CA ILE A 396 -16.38 -1.80 -11.30
C ILE A 396 -15.46 -2.96 -11.71
N LEU A 397 -14.55 -2.68 -12.63
CA LEU A 397 -13.61 -3.65 -13.18
C LEU A 397 -12.18 -3.19 -12.90
N ASN A 398 -11.37 -4.01 -12.29
CA ASN A 398 -9.91 -3.85 -12.33
C ASN A 398 -9.36 -4.73 -13.44
N ILE A 399 -8.41 -4.22 -14.22
CA ILE A 399 -7.82 -4.95 -15.35
C ILE A 399 -6.36 -5.24 -15.04
N PHE A 400 -5.98 -6.49 -15.25
CA PHE A 400 -4.64 -6.97 -14.97
C PHE A 400 -3.99 -7.61 -16.18
N GLY A 401 -2.67 -7.43 -16.29
CA GLY A 401 -1.83 -8.18 -17.20
C GLY A 401 -0.56 -8.59 -16.48
N VAL A 402 -0.04 -9.78 -16.74
CA VAL A 402 1.17 -10.28 -16.09
C VAL A 402 2.23 -10.73 -17.08
N ILE A 403 3.49 -10.41 -16.75
CA ILE A 403 4.69 -11.03 -17.31
C ILE A 403 5.27 -11.90 -16.20
N LYS A 404 5.25 -13.23 -16.41
CA LYS A 404 5.68 -14.20 -15.40
C LYS A 404 7.19 -14.23 -15.28
N GLY A 405 7.67 -14.24 -14.05
CA GLY A 405 9.08 -14.41 -13.73
C GLY A 405 9.59 -15.81 -14.09
N PHE A 406 10.85 -15.89 -14.47
CA PHE A 406 11.46 -17.15 -14.86
C PHE A 406 11.97 -17.99 -13.65
N GLU A 407 12.48 -17.32 -12.61
CA GLU A 407 13.02 -18.00 -11.41
C GLU A 407 12.09 -17.96 -10.21
N GLU A 408 11.46 -16.81 -9.96
CA GLU A 408 10.58 -16.55 -8.83
C GLU A 408 9.22 -16.02 -9.34
N PRO A 409 8.45 -16.83 -10.12
CA PRO A 409 7.18 -16.38 -10.70
C PRO A 409 6.12 -16.04 -9.66
N ASP A 410 6.30 -16.47 -8.44
CA ASP A 410 5.44 -16.24 -7.28
C ASP A 410 5.84 -14.99 -6.46
N ARG A 411 6.73 -14.16 -6.96
CA ARG A 411 7.09 -12.86 -6.38
C ARG A 411 6.75 -11.75 -7.37
N TYR A 412 6.00 -10.73 -6.90
CA TYR A 412 5.38 -9.72 -7.76
C TYR A 412 5.88 -8.32 -7.49
N VAL A 413 6.23 -7.61 -8.56
CA VAL A 413 6.21 -6.14 -8.62
C VAL A 413 4.88 -5.75 -9.28
N VAL A 414 4.13 -4.86 -8.67
CA VAL A 414 2.87 -4.35 -9.22
C VAL A 414 3.06 -2.91 -9.69
N LEU A 415 2.78 -2.64 -10.96
CA LEU A 415 2.67 -1.28 -11.50
C LEU A 415 1.20 -0.97 -11.66
N GLY A 416 0.74 0.13 -11.06
CA GLY A 416 -0.67 0.47 -11.10
C GLY A 416 -0.95 1.90 -11.52
N ALA A 417 -2.07 2.07 -12.21
CA ALA A 417 -2.61 3.37 -12.59
C ALA A 417 -4.13 3.39 -12.47
N GLN A 418 -4.67 4.47 -11.90
CA GLN A 418 -6.08 4.79 -11.91
C GLN A 418 -6.51 5.17 -13.33
N ARG A 419 -7.68 4.72 -13.78
CA ARG A 419 -8.22 5.09 -15.10
C ARG A 419 -9.49 5.92 -15.06
N ASP A 420 -10.27 5.85 -13.97
CA ASP A 420 -11.48 6.65 -13.80
C ASP A 420 -11.19 8.11 -13.44
N SER A 421 -12.13 8.99 -13.77
CA SER A 421 -12.12 10.40 -13.40
C SER A 421 -13.51 11.02 -13.55
N TRP A 422 -13.88 11.98 -12.67
CA TRP A 422 -15.14 12.71 -12.80
C TRP A 422 -15.18 13.68 -13.98
N GLY A 423 -14.02 14.18 -14.39
CA GLY A 423 -13.82 15.01 -15.58
C GLY A 423 -13.08 14.24 -16.67
N PRO A 424 -12.52 14.96 -17.68
CA PRO A 424 -11.65 14.35 -18.69
C PRO A 424 -10.43 13.65 -18.11
N GLY A 425 -9.88 14.15 -17.00
CA GLY A 425 -8.86 13.52 -16.19
C GLY A 425 -7.55 13.27 -16.91
N ALA A 426 -7.10 14.23 -17.73
CA ALA A 426 -5.87 14.06 -18.49
C ALA A 426 -4.64 13.88 -17.59
N ALA A 427 -4.50 14.72 -16.57
CA ALA A 427 -3.44 14.62 -15.59
C ALA A 427 -3.75 13.58 -14.50
N LYS A 428 -5.00 13.51 -14.03
CA LYS A 428 -5.41 12.66 -12.91
C LYS A 428 -5.26 11.18 -13.22
N ALA A 429 -5.72 10.74 -14.39
CA ALA A 429 -5.79 9.33 -14.76
C ALA A 429 -5.13 9.03 -16.12
N GLY A 430 -5.16 9.98 -17.06
CA GLY A 430 -4.71 9.78 -18.43
C GLY A 430 -3.22 9.52 -18.55
N VAL A 431 -2.41 10.33 -17.89
CA VAL A 431 -0.93 10.21 -17.91
C VAL A 431 -0.50 8.86 -17.34
N GLY A 432 -1.02 8.47 -16.17
CA GLY A 432 -0.67 7.19 -15.53
C GLY A 432 -1.06 5.99 -16.39
N THR A 433 -2.28 5.99 -16.93
CA THR A 433 -2.76 4.94 -17.84
C THR A 433 -1.90 4.83 -19.11
N ALA A 434 -1.51 5.97 -19.71
CA ALA A 434 -0.66 5.98 -20.89
C ALA A 434 0.74 5.41 -20.62
N ILE A 435 1.32 5.71 -19.47
CA ILE A 435 2.61 5.16 -19.02
C ILE A 435 2.47 3.65 -18.76
N LEU A 436 1.41 3.22 -18.09
CA LEU A 436 1.15 1.81 -17.78
C LEU A 436 1.10 0.97 -19.08
N LEU A 437 0.33 1.41 -20.07
CA LEU A 437 0.21 0.74 -21.38
C LEU A 437 1.54 0.68 -22.11
N GLU A 438 2.29 1.78 -22.14
CA GLU A 438 3.59 1.81 -22.83
C GLU A 438 4.61 0.88 -22.15
N LEU A 439 4.67 0.86 -20.81
CA LEU A 439 5.55 -0.04 -20.07
C LEU A 439 5.17 -1.51 -20.29
N ALA A 440 3.89 -1.84 -20.30
CA ALA A 440 3.42 -3.19 -20.58
C ALA A 440 3.84 -3.64 -21.98
N ARG A 441 3.67 -2.77 -22.98
CA ARG A 441 4.09 -3.02 -24.37
C ARG A 441 5.60 -3.25 -24.48
N VAL A 442 6.39 -2.33 -23.91
CA VAL A 442 7.86 -2.34 -24.03
C VAL A 442 8.47 -3.53 -23.30
N ILE A 443 8.06 -3.80 -22.05
CA ILE A 443 8.63 -4.90 -21.28
C ILE A 443 8.20 -6.25 -21.88
N SER A 444 6.97 -6.38 -22.41
CA SER A 444 6.57 -7.58 -23.14
C SER A 444 7.40 -7.77 -24.41
N ASP A 445 7.67 -6.71 -25.16
CA ASP A 445 8.51 -6.77 -26.35
C ASP A 445 9.97 -7.19 -26.01
N MET A 446 10.52 -6.67 -24.90
CA MET A 446 11.83 -7.11 -24.41
C MET A 446 11.86 -8.60 -24.08
N VAL A 447 10.80 -9.13 -23.45
CA VAL A 447 10.71 -10.56 -23.10
C VAL A 447 10.49 -11.45 -24.33
N LYS A 448 9.63 -11.04 -25.26
CA LYS A 448 9.23 -11.89 -26.40
C LYS A 448 10.19 -11.83 -27.58
N ASN A 449 10.90 -10.72 -27.77
CA ASN A 449 11.70 -10.47 -28.98
C ASN A 449 13.20 -10.23 -28.71
N GLU A 450 13.63 -10.03 -27.44
CA GLU A 450 15.02 -9.71 -27.08
C GLU A 450 15.58 -10.63 -25.99
N ASP A 451 14.97 -11.80 -25.78
CA ASP A 451 15.39 -12.83 -24.79
C ASP A 451 15.56 -12.31 -23.34
N TYR A 452 14.96 -11.17 -22.98
CA TYR A 452 14.95 -10.75 -21.61
C TYR A 452 14.09 -11.70 -20.76
N LYS A 453 14.65 -12.23 -19.67
CA LYS A 453 13.96 -13.12 -18.75
C LYS A 453 13.94 -12.49 -17.36
N PRO A 454 12.83 -11.86 -16.96
CA PRO A 454 12.72 -11.32 -15.60
C PRO A 454 12.78 -12.46 -14.59
N ARG A 455 13.48 -12.25 -13.50
CA ARG A 455 13.54 -13.24 -12.41
C ARG A 455 12.20 -13.37 -11.72
N ARG A 456 11.53 -12.22 -11.43
CA ARG A 456 10.26 -12.11 -10.73
C ARG A 456 9.18 -11.60 -11.66
N SER A 457 7.93 -11.84 -11.31
CA SER A 457 6.77 -11.44 -12.12
C SER A 457 6.50 -9.94 -12.03
N ILE A 458 5.98 -9.38 -13.11
CA ILE A 458 5.50 -8.00 -13.18
C ILE A 458 4.00 -8.04 -13.42
N ILE A 459 3.21 -7.40 -12.56
CA ILE A 459 1.78 -7.23 -12.73
C ILE A 459 1.50 -5.78 -13.13
N PHE A 460 0.82 -5.58 -14.24
CA PHE A 460 0.28 -4.30 -14.66
C PHE A 460 -1.18 -4.24 -14.24
N ALA A 461 -1.56 -3.21 -13.48
CA ALA A 461 -2.89 -3.08 -12.90
C ALA A 461 -3.53 -1.75 -13.27
N SER A 462 -4.71 -1.80 -13.90
CA SER A 462 -5.53 -0.61 -14.16
C SER A 462 -6.71 -0.60 -13.19
N TRP A 463 -6.73 0.40 -12.31
CA TRP A 463 -7.70 0.52 -11.23
C TRP A 463 -8.91 1.35 -11.66
N SER A 464 -10.12 0.92 -11.25
CA SER A 464 -11.34 1.72 -11.32
C SER A 464 -11.72 2.29 -9.96
N ALA A 465 -12.58 3.30 -9.94
CA ALA A 465 -13.09 3.97 -8.75
C ALA A 465 -12.00 4.55 -7.83
N GLY A 466 -10.89 4.99 -8.41
CA GLY A 466 -9.81 5.63 -7.68
C GLY A 466 -10.21 6.98 -7.09
N GLU A 467 -11.08 7.74 -7.78
CA GLU A 467 -11.60 9.04 -7.32
C GLU A 467 -12.42 8.93 -6.02
N TYR A 468 -12.98 7.78 -5.72
CA TYR A 468 -13.81 7.53 -4.55
C TYR A 468 -13.02 7.07 -3.31
N GLY A 469 -11.70 7.24 -3.33
CA GLY A 469 -10.78 6.79 -2.27
C GLY A 469 -10.15 5.44 -2.58
N ALA A 470 -9.54 5.30 -3.75
CA ALA A 470 -8.81 4.11 -4.20
C ALA A 470 -9.62 2.81 -4.04
N VAL A 471 -10.94 2.86 -4.37
CA VAL A 471 -11.86 1.74 -4.12
C VAL A 471 -11.38 0.48 -4.81
N GLY A 472 -11.16 0.49 -6.14
CA GLY A 472 -10.79 -0.71 -6.87
C GLY A 472 -9.47 -1.35 -6.36
N ALA A 473 -8.47 -0.54 -6.05
CA ALA A 473 -7.21 -1.03 -5.50
C ALA A 473 -7.37 -1.63 -4.11
N THR A 474 -8.19 -1.01 -3.24
CA THR A 474 -8.43 -1.49 -1.88
C THR A 474 -9.24 -2.78 -1.87
N GLU A 475 -10.29 -2.89 -2.69
CA GLU A 475 -11.09 -4.11 -2.83
C GLU A 475 -10.21 -5.31 -3.29
N TRP A 476 -9.27 -5.06 -4.20
CA TRP A 476 -8.30 -6.09 -4.59
C TRP A 476 -7.38 -6.48 -3.43
N LEU A 477 -6.87 -5.51 -2.65
CA LEU A 477 -6.04 -5.78 -1.48
C LEU A 477 -6.81 -6.58 -0.42
N GLU A 478 -8.08 -6.25 -0.16
CA GLU A 478 -8.93 -6.96 0.78
C GLU A 478 -9.24 -8.38 0.33
N GLY A 479 -9.49 -8.58 -0.97
CA GLY A 479 -9.78 -9.89 -1.55
C GLY A 479 -8.59 -10.85 -1.55
N TYR A 480 -7.38 -10.32 -1.72
CA TYR A 480 -6.17 -11.12 -1.90
C TYR A 480 -5.11 -10.89 -0.81
N SER A 481 -5.46 -10.25 0.32
CA SER A 481 -4.51 -9.82 1.35
C SER A 481 -3.56 -10.91 1.81
N THR A 482 -4.05 -12.12 2.08
CA THR A 482 -3.25 -13.28 2.52
C THR A 482 -2.19 -13.70 1.49
N THR A 483 -2.51 -13.60 0.21
CA THR A 483 -1.59 -13.93 -0.87
C THR A 483 -0.61 -12.79 -1.12
N LEU A 484 -1.10 -11.56 -1.12
CA LEU A 484 -0.31 -10.39 -1.50
C LEU A 484 0.80 -10.09 -0.50
N HIS A 485 0.52 -10.15 0.81
CA HIS A 485 1.56 -9.93 1.83
C HIS A 485 2.69 -10.97 1.77
N ALA A 486 2.45 -12.15 1.21
CA ALA A 486 3.45 -13.19 1.04
C ALA A 486 4.21 -13.10 -0.30
N LYS A 487 3.66 -12.41 -1.30
CA LYS A 487 4.14 -12.48 -2.68
C LYS A 487 4.41 -11.14 -3.34
N ALA A 488 3.60 -10.11 -3.08
CA ALA A 488 3.82 -8.76 -3.59
C ALA A 488 4.84 -8.03 -2.71
N PHE A 489 5.93 -7.56 -3.31
CA PHE A 489 7.00 -6.93 -2.54
C PHE A 489 7.22 -5.46 -2.90
N THR A 490 6.55 -4.94 -3.92
CA THR A 490 6.57 -3.50 -4.23
C THR A 490 5.37 -3.13 -5.11
N TYR A 491 4.75 -2.01 -4.81
CA TYR A 491 3.78 -1.32 -5.66
C TYR A 491 4.38 -0.03 -6.21
N ILE A 492 4.36 0.14 -7.54
CA ILE A 492 4.81 1.35 -8.23
C ILE A 492 3.57 2.11 -8.70
N ASN A 493 3.34 3.27 -8.10
CA ASN A 493 2.22 4.14 -8.44
C ASN A 493 2.56 5.05 -9.62
N LEU A 494 1.70 5.05 -10.63
CA LEU A 494 1.84 5.88 -11.83
C LEU A 494 0.85 7.04 -11.88
N ASP A 495 -0.02 7.19 -10.88
CA ASP A 495 -1.02 8.26 -10.83
C ASP A 495 -0.35 9.62 -10.70
N THR A 496 -0.91 10.60 -11.40
CA THR A 496 -0.45 11.99 -11.37
C THR A 496 1.06 12.16 -11.59
N ALA A 497 1.67 11.27 -12.39
CA ALA A 497 3.11 11.28 -12.62
C ALA A 497 3.65 12.58 -13.26
N VAL A 498 2.81 13.36 -13.95
CA VAL A 498 3.21 14.64 -14.54
C VAL A 498 2.15 15.70 -14.27
N LEU A 499 2.44 16.59 -13.34
CA LEU A 499 1.65 17.79 -12.98
C LEU A 499 2.45 19.10 -13.13
N GLY A 500 3.68 19.02 -13.63
CA GLY A 500 4.57 20.19 -13.76
C GLY A 500 5.94 19.77 -14.27
N ASN A 501 6.89 20.70 -14.20
CA ASN A 501 8.19 20.57 -14.89
C ASN A 501 9.35 20.12 -13.97
N LEU A 502 9.15 20.08 -12.64
CA LEU A 502 10.20 19.73 -11.68
C LEU A 502 9.99 18.33 -11.14
N PHE A 503 11.00 17.49 -11.31
CA PHE A 503 11.00 16.14 -10.74
C PHE A 503 11.03 16.23 -9.21
N SER A 504 10.01 15.71 -8.57
CA SER A 504 10.00 15.44 -7.15
C SER A 504 9.93 13.93 -6.97
N PRO A 505 11.07 13.27 -6.68
CA PRO A 505 10.99 12.04 -5.92
C PRO A 505 10.36 12.47 -4.60
N GLY A 506 9.45 11.75 -4.05
CA GLY A 506 8.93 12.03 -2.72
C GLY A 506 10.01 12.05 -1.62
N VAL A 507 11.19 12.66 -1.87
CA VAL A 507 12.37 12.70 -1.00
C VAL A 507 12.77 14.15 -0.75
N PRO A 508 12.75 14.67 0.47
CA PRO A 508 13.39 15.94 0.80
C PRO A 508 14.90 15.76 1.05
N LYS A 509 15.67 16.54 0.27
CA LYS A 509 17.09 16.87 0.36
C LYS A 509 18.13 15.84 -0.08
N PRO A 510 19.13 16.31 -0.86
CA PRO A 510 20.18 15.46 -1.38
C PRO A 510 21.20 15.11 -0.29
N VAL A 511 21.29 13.85 0.04
CA VAL A 511 22.50 13.29 0.64
C VAL A 511 23.04 12.27 -0.35
N GLY A 512 24.30 12.52 -0.72
CA GLY A 512 24.94 11.93 -1.86
C GLY A 512 25.01 10.41 -1.91
N ASN A 513 25.17 9.95 -3.14
CA ASN A 513 25.54 8.63 -3.61
C ASN A 513 24.53 7.49 -3.49
N TYR A 514 23.80 7.29 -4.61
CA TYR A 514 23.32 6.02 -5.14
C TYR A 514 22.81 4.95 -4.17
N SER A 515 21.63 5.16 -3.67
CA SER A 515 20.72 4.07 -3.32
C SER A 515 19.32 4.50 -3.70
N VAL A 516 18.82 4.03 -4.82
CA VAL A 516 17.43 4.16 -5.20
C VAL A 516 16.66 3.22 -4.30
N LEU A 517 16.09 3.75 -3.23
CA LEU A 517 14.95 3.18 -2.52
C LEU A 517 14.46 4.20 -1.50
N ILE A 518 13.60 4.78 -1.89
CA ILE A 518 12.22 5.05 -1.86
C ILE A 518 11.69 4.81 -0.45
N PHE A 519 12.11 5.71 0.41
CA PHE A 519 11.23 6.16 1.45
C PHE A 519 10.57 7.43 0.96
N CYS A 520 9.25 7.39 0.90
CA CYS A 520 8.44 8.56 0.72
C CYS A 520 8.81 9.53 1.85
N SER A 521 9.60 10.52 1.56
CA SER A 521 9.95 11.54 2.54
C SER A 521 8.87 12.62 2.68
N VAL A 522 7.82 12.51 1.87
CA VAL A 522 6.55 13.19 2.08
C VAL A 522 5.56 12.09 2.48
N PRO A 523 4.85 12.22 3.62
CA PRO A 523 3.79 11.28 3.96
C PRO A 523 2.86 11.12 2.76
N LEU A 524 2.59 9.87 2.37
CA LEU A 524 1.60 9.60 1.36
C LEU A 524 0.26 10.15 1.84
N ASP A 525 -0.39 10.90 0.97
CA ASP A 525 -1.73 11.37 1.22
C ASP A 525 -2.71 10.19 1.17
N LEU A 526 -3.78 10.25 1.97
CA LEU A 526 -4.83 9.24 1.99
C LEU A 526 -5.49 9.05 0.61
N ASP A 527 -5.51 10.11 -0.20
CA ASP A 527 -6.06 10.10 -1.56
C ASP A 527 -5.09 9.52 -2.61
N ASN A 528 -3.87 9.11 -2.21
CA ASN A 528 -2.92 8.46 -3.08
C ASN A 528 -3.20 6.96 -3.16
N ALA A 529 -3.32 6.40 -4.37
CA ALA A 529 -3.60 4.98 -4.56
C ALA A 529 -2.54 4.04 -3.96
N ALA A 530 -1.33 4.52 -3.69
CA ALA A 530 -0.29 3.75 -3.00
C ALA A 530 -0.53 3.62 -1.48
N PHE A 531 -1.35 4.49 -0.89
CA PHE A 531 -1.58 4.50 0.56
C PHE A 531 -2.14 3.19 1.12
N PRO A 532 -3.18 2.56 0.53
CA PRO A 532 -3.68 1.27 1.03
C PRO A 532 -2.65 0.13 0.88
N PHE A 533 -1.80 0.14 -0.15
CA PHE A 533 -0.72 -0.84 -0.26
C PHE A 533 0.23 -0.76 0.93
N LEU A 534 0.63 0.45 1.32
CA LEU A 534 1.55 0.69 2.43
C LEU A 534 0.87 0.48 3.79
N ALA A 535 -0.18 1.22 4.07
CA ALA A 535 -0.74 1.35 5.42
C ALA A 535 -1.69 0.22 5.81
N TYR A 536 -2.39 -0.41 4.83
CA TYR A 536 -3.28 -1.54 5.06
C TYR A 536 -2.56 -2.88 4.88
N SER A 537 -1.80 -3.05 3.78
CA SER A 537 -1.21 -4.34 3.41
C SER A 537 0.28 -4.48 3.76
N GLY A 538 0.98 -3.40 4.15
CA GLY A 538 2.42 -3.44 4.44
C GLY A 538 3.28 -3.83 3.23
N ILE A 539 2.86 -3.43 2.04
CA ILE A 539 3.62 -3.61 0.80
C ILE A 539 4.41 -2.33 0.55
N PRO A 540 5.74 -2.39 0.40
CA PRO A 540 6.56 -1.24 0.03
C PRO A 540 6.06 -0.54 -1.22
N VAL A 541 6.00 0.79 -1.22
CA VAL A 541 5.47 1.57 -2.34
C VAL A 541 6.48 2.54 -2.93
N VAL A 542 6.33 2.78 -4.22
CA VAL A 542 7.05 3.81 -4.97
C VAL A 542 6.04 4.77 -5.55
N SER A 543 6.09 6.03 -5.16
CA SER A 543 5.32 7.10 -5.78
C SER A 543 6.26 8.24 -6.13
N PHE A 544 6.15 8.77 -7.33
CA PHE A 544 6.98 9.88 -7.83
C PHE A 544 6.21 10.68 -8.86
N GLY A 545 6.66 11.89 -9.14
CA GLY A 545 6.04 12.72 -10.17
C GLY A 545 6.82 13.99 -10.48
N PHE A 546 6.35 14.70 -11.49
CA PHE A 546 6.81 16.02 -11.86
C PHE A 546 5.79 17.05 -11.39
N TYR A 547 6.20 18.00 -10.57
CA TYR A 547 5.36 19.02 -9.96
C TYR A 547 5.96 20.41 -10.17
N ASN A 548 5.16 21.44 -10.00
CA ASN A 548 5.63 22.82 -9.90
C ASN A 548 5.45 23.31 -8.47
N VAL A 549 6.55 23.64 -7.78
CA VAL A 549 6.51 24.04 -6.36
C VAL A 549 5.74 25.36 -6.14
N SER A 550 5.75 26.27 -7.11
CA SER A 550 5.17 27.62 -7.00
C SER A 550 3.86 27.78 -7.76
N ASP A 551 3.42 26.80 -8.50
CA ASP A 551 2.25 26.85 -9.37
C ASP A 551 1.73 25.44 -9.60
N GLU A 552 0.94 24.94 -8.66
CA GLU A 552 0.31 23.63 -8.77
C GLU A 552 -0.65 23.60 -9.96
N TYR A 553 -0.83 22.44 -10.60
CA TYR A 553 -1.75 22.30 -11.73
C TYR A 553 -3.20 22.51 -11.26
N ALA A 554 -3.73 23.69 -11.56
CA ALA A 554 -4.97 24.20 -10.98
C ALA A 554 -6.23 23.49 -11.45
N PHE A 555 -6.18 22.73 -12.56
CA PHE A 555 -7.34 22.04 -13.11
C PHE A 555 -7.48 20.60 -12.60
N LEU A 556 -6.55 20.13 -11.77
CA LEU A 556 -6.60 18.76 -11.23
C LEU A 556 -7.91 18.50 -10.48
N GLY A 557 -8.59 17.41 -10.84
CA GLY A 557 -9.88 17.05 -10.23
C GLY A 557 -11.04 17.99 -10.59
N THR A 558 -10.95 18.75 -11.69
CA THR A 558 -12.03 19.58 -12.22
C THR A 558 -12.48 19.07 -13.60
N THR A 559 -13.57 19.64 -14.12
CA THR A 559 -14.02 19.39 -15.51
C THR A 559 -13.04 19.91 -16.56
N GLU A 560 -12.08 20.74 -16.15
CA GLU A 560 -11.07 21.37 -17.02
C GLU A 560 -9.73 20.61 -17.01
N ASP A 561 -9.63 19.46 -16.36
CA ASP A 561 -8.45 18.59 -16.49
C ASP A 561 -8.40 17.94 -17.88
N THR A 562 -8.27 18.78 -18.88
CA THR A 562 -8.20 18.43 -20.31
C THR A 562 -6.76 18.27 -20.78
N LEU A 563 -6.57 17.51 -21.87
CA LEU A 563 -5.26 17.39 -22.51
C LEU A 563 -4.74 18.76 -23.00
N ALA A 564 -5.63 19.64 -23.45
CA ALA A 564 -5.26 20.99 -23.93
C ALA A 564 -4.69 21.83 -22.77
N ASN A 565 -5.37 21.88 -21.63
CA ASN A 565 -4.93 22.61 -20.46
C ASN A 565 -3.64 22.01 -19.86
N LEU A 566 -3.53 20.68 -19.84
CA LEU A 566 -2.32 20.03 -19.36
C LEU A 566 -1.10 20.34 -20.23
N LYS A 567 -1.26 20.34 -21.56
CA LYS A 567 -0.19 20.74 -22.49
C LYS A 567 0.21 22.21 -22.35
N GLU A 568 -0.76 23.09 -22.13
CA GLU A 568 -0.50 24.52 -21.93
C GLU A 568 0.31 24.78 -20.65
N LYS A 569 0.03 24.03 -19.57
CA LYS A 569 0.67 24.20 -18.26
C LYS A 569 1.97 23.42 -18.09
N THR A 570 2.23 22.46 -18.96
CA THR A 570 3.43 21.61 -18.91
C THR A 570 4.18 21.71 -20.23
N ASP A 571 5.19 22.56 -20.27
CA ASP A 571 5.94 22.91 -21.51
C ASP A 571 6.47 21.72 -22.30
N LYS A 572 6.76 20.60 -21.61
CA LYS A 572 7.36 19.39 -22.17
C LYS A 572 6.62 18.14 -21.74
N LEU A 573 5.28 18.13 -21.81
CA LEU A 573 4.45 17.05 -21.32
C LEU A 573 4.94 15.65 -21.77
N TYR A 574 5.08 15.43 -23.06
CA TYR A 574 5.45 14.11 -23.59
C TYR A 574 6.89 13.69 -23.25
N PRO A 575 7.91 14.54 -23.33
CA PRO A 575 9.24 14.24 -22.80
C PRO A 575 9.25 13.92 -21.31
N LEU A 576 8.42 14.58 -20.50
CA LEU A 576 8.31 14.27 -19.06
C LEU A 576 7.59 12.95 -18.81
N MET A 577 6.55 12.64 -19.59
CA MET A 577 5.91 11.32 -19.58
C MET A 577 6.89 10.20 -19.95
N TYR A 578 7.73 10.44 -20.96
CA TYR A 578 8.80 9.51 -21.34
C TYR A 578 9.79 9.30 -20.19
N THR A 579 10.22 10.37 -19.54
CA THR A 579 11.13 10.28 -18.38
C THR A 579 10.46 9.55 -17.21
N ALA A 580 9.17 9.81 -16.94
CA ALA A 580 8.42 9.11 -15.91
C ALA A 580 8.31 7.60 -16.21
N ALA A 581 8.00 7.24 -17.47
CA ALA A 581 7.99 5.85 -17.93
C ALA A 581 9.37 5.19 -17.80
N GLU A 582 10.44 5.90 -18.17
CA GLU A 582 11.81 5.40 -18.05
C GLU A 582 12.18 5.15 -16.57
N VAL A 583 11.84 6.07 -15.65
CA VAL A 583 12.08 5.91 -14.22
C VAL A 583 11.31 4.72 -13.65
N ALA A 584 9.99 4.64 -13.91
CA ALA A 584 9.17 3.52 -13.44
C ALA A 584 9.66 2.19 -14.01
N GLY A 585 9.97 2.14 -15.31
CA GLY A 585 10.47 0.95 -16.00
C GLY A 585 11.83 0.51 -15.45
N GLN A 586 12.77 1.42 -15.22
CA GLN A 586 14.06 1.09 -14.60
C GLN A 586 13.89 0.53 -13.19
N ILE A 587 13.01 1.11 -12.38
CA ILE A 587 12.72 0.60 -11.02
C ILE A 587 12.12 -0.81 -11.11
N ALA A 588 11.12 -1.01 -11.96
CA ALA A 588 10.48 -2.32 -12.15
C ALA A 588 11.49 -3.37 -12.65
N LEU A 589 12.33 -3.03 -13.62
CA LEU A 589 13.38 -3.92 -14.14
C LEU A 589 14.42 -4.27 -13.07
N ARG A 590 14.87 -3.30 -12.27
CA ARG A 590 15.78 -3.57 -11.15
C ARG A 590 15.19 -4.56 -10.17
N LEU A 591 13.97 -4.29 -9.71
CA LEU A 591 13.27 -5.12 -8.73
C LEU A 591 12.99 -6.54 -9.26
N THR A 592 12.84 -6.71 -10.57
CA THR A 592 12.55 -8.01 -11.17
C THR A 592 13.75 -8.75 -11.76
N HIS A 593 14.87 -8.04 -12.02
CA HIS A 593 16.08 -8.61 -12.59
C HIS A 593 17.13 -8.92 -11.53
N ASP A 594 17.37 -7.99 -10.60
CA ASP A 594 18.46 -8.11 -9.65
C ASP A 594 18.24 -9.30 -8.69
N HIS A 595 19.33 -9.97 -8.32
CA HIS A 595 19.31 -11.11 -7.43
C HIS A 595 18.87 -10.74 -6.02
N GLU A 596 19.34 -9.60 -5.52
CA GLU A 596 19.05 -9.06 -4.20
C GLU A 596 18.01 -7.96 -4.32
N LEU A 597 17.10 -7.90 -3.34
CA LEU A 597 16.17 -6.79 -3.21
C LEU A 597 16.87 -5.64 -2.48
N PHE A 598 17.14 -4.56 -3.20
CA PHE A 598 17.74 -3.35 -2.64
C PHE A 598 16.73 -2.48 -1.89
N LEU A 599 16.01 -3.07 -0.91
CA LEU A 599 15.14 -2.34 -0.01
C LEU A 599 15.95 -1.93 1.24
N ASP A 600 16.12 -0.62 1.47
CA ASP A 600 16.94 -0.11 2.59
C ASP A 600 16.15 -0.13 3.91
N PHE A 601 15.98 -1.31 4.46
CA PHE A 601 15.34 -1.52 5.77
C PHE A 601 16.11 -0.86 6.93
N GLY A 602 17.37 -0.49 6.74
CA GLY A 602 18.17 0.23 7.74
C GLY A 602 17.62 1.63 8.06
N ARG A 603 16.94 2.27 7.12
CA ARG A 603 16.30 3.57 7.30
C ARG A 603 15.27 3.59 8.41
N TYR A 604 14.57 2.50 8.65
CA TYR A 604 13.66 2.41 9.80
C TYR A 604 14.37 2.58 11.14
N SER A 605 15.61 2.09 11.25
CA SER A 605 16.43 2.34 12.44
C SER A 605 16.71 3.82 12.66
N ASP A 606 16.98 4.57 11.57
CA ASP A 606 17.25 6.00 11.63
C ASP A 606 15.98 6.79 12.01
N GLU A 607 14.82 6.43 11.42
CA GLU A 607 13.55 7.05 11.76
C GLU A 607 13.13 6.77 13.21
N LEU A 608 13.32 5.53 13.68
CA LEU A 608 13.06 5.18 15.07
C LEU A 608 14.00 5.91 16.03
N LEU A 609 15.26 6.14 15.63
CA LEU A 609 16.21 6.94 16.42
C LEU A 609 15.74 8.41 16.51
N SER A 610 15.39 9.01 15.37
CA SER A 610 14.86 10.38 15.30
C SER A 610 13.58 10.52 16.16
N PHE A 611 12.71 9.51 16.12
CA PHE A 611 11.51 9.48 16.98
C PHE A 611 11.87 9.38 18.46
N GLN A 612 12.82 8.52 18.84
CA GLN A 612 13.32 8.40 20.21
C GLN A 612 13.89 9.72 20.72
N GLU A 613 14.64 10.46 19.90
CA GLU A 613 15.19 11.77 20.26
C GLU A 613 14.09 12.77 20.61
N LYS A 614 13.00 12.79 19.86
CA LYS A 614 11.83 13.62 20.16
C LYS A 614 11.18 13.22 21.49
N LEU A 615 11.05 11.92 21.75
CA LEU A 615 10.45 11.40 22.98
C LEU A 615 11.29 11.68 24.24
N TRP A 616 12.60 11.83 24.10
CA TRP A 616 13.50 12.03 25.24
C TRP A 616 13.10 13.23 26.10
N HIS A 617 12.57 14.28 25.50
CA HIS A 617 12.13 15.49 26.19
C HIS A 617 10.95 15.23 27.15
N PHE A 618 10.15 14.20 26.93
CA PHE A 618 8.97 13.85 27.72
C PHE A 618 9.21 12.81 28.79
N ASN A 619 10.45 12.32 28.98
CA ASN A 619 10.78 11.23 29.88
C ASN A 619 10.40 11.53 31.33
N THR A 620 10.55 12.79 31.78
CA THR A 620 10.15 13.22 33.13
C THR A 620 8.63 13.19 33.31
N ASN A 621 7.88 13.70 32.34
CA ASN A 621 6.41 13.73 32.36
C ASN A 621 5.82 12.31 32.39
N VAL A 622 6.39 11.38 31.62
CA VAL A 622 5.98 9.98 31.59
C VAL A 622 6.26 9.26 32.90
N LYS A 623 7.43 9.50 33.50
CA LYS A 623 7.79 8.94 34.81
C LYS A 623 6.89 9.42 35.97
N GLU A 624 6.43 10.66 35.93
CA GLU A 624 5.48 11.19 36.90
C GLU A 624 4.12 10.48 36.89
N LEU A 625 3.76 9.86 35.73
CA LEU A 625 2.57 9.01 35.58
C LEU A 625 2.82 7.53 35.97
N GLY A 626 4.03 7.20 36.46
CA GLY A 626 4.42 5.82 36.76
C GLY A 626 4.71 4.95 35.55
N LEU A 627 4.92 5.57 34.36
CA LEU A 627 5.23 4.90 33.10
C LEU A 627 6.72 5.03 32.75
N THR A 628 7.19 4.28 31.78
CA THR A 628 8.58 4.33 31.30
C THR A 628 8.66 4.23 29.78
N LEU A 629 9.58 4.97 29.19
CA LEU A 629 9.93 4.88 27.77
C LEU A 629 11.03 3.83 27.49
N ASN A 630 11.61 3.23 28.51
CA ASN A 630 12.78 2.35 28.37
C ASN A 630 12.49 1.16 27.47
N TRP A 631 11.32 0.54 27.57
CA TRP A 631 10.96 -0.61 26.75
C TRP A 631 10.93 -0.28 25.26
N LEU A 632 10.40 0.90 24.91
CA LEU A 632 10.43 1.40 23.56
C LEU A 632 11.86 1.62 23.05
N TYR A 633 12.75 2.14 23.92
CA TYR A 633 14.16 2.34 23.59
C TYR A 633 14.91 1.02 23.39
N PHE A 634 14.60 0.00 24.18
CA PHE A 634 15.17 -1.33 24.01
C PHE A 634 14.67 -1.98 22.71
N ALA A 635 13.35 -1.94 22.44
CA ALA A 635 12.78 -2.47 21.20
C ALA A 635 13.41 -1.83 19.95
N ARG A 636 13.63 -0.49 19.97
CA ARG A 636 14.36 0.20 18.90
C ARG A 636 15.80 -0.33 18.77
N GLY A 637 16.51 -0.52 19.89
CA GLY A 637 17.86 -1.08 19.91
C GLY A 637 17.92 -2.50 19.32
N ASP A 638 16.92 -3.33 19.62
CA ASP A 638 16.78 -4.67 19.06
C ASP A 638 16.57 -4.65 17.56
N PHE A 639 15.69 -3.77 17.07
CA PHE A 639 15.47 -3.60 15.65
C PHE A 639 16.76 -3.20 14.91
N GLN A 640 17.52 -2.25 15.47
CA GLN A 640 18.80 -1.85 14.89
C GLN A 640 19.82 -3.00 14.82
N ARG A 641 19.91 -3.82 15.90
CA ARG A 641 20.79 -4.98 15.94
C ARG A 641 20.38 -6.02 14.90
N ALA A 642 19.08 -6.31 14.82
CA ALA A 642 18.51 -7.25 13.86
C ALA A 642 18.73 -6.80 12.40
N ALA A 643 18.50 -5.52 12.10
CA ALA A 643 18.75 -4.93 10.79
C ALA A 643 20.24 -5.02 10.39
N ASN A 644 21.16 -4.72 11.32
CA ASN A 644 22.59 -4.84 11.07
C ASN A 644 23.04 -6.32 10.87
N THR A 645 22.38 -7.25 11.56
CA THR A 645 22.65 -8.68 11.38
C THR A 645 22.15 -9.15 10.01
N LEU A 646 20.92 -8.79 9.61
CA LEU A 646 20.40 -9.11 8.28
C LEU A 646 21.29 -8.53 7.16
N ARG A 647 21.79 -7.30 7.31
CA ARG A 647 22.72 -6.70 6.34
C ARG A 647 24.01 -7.53 6.21
N ARG A 648 24.60 -7.95 7.34
CA ARG A 648 25.78 -8.84 7.32
C ARG A 648 25.47 -10.21 6.72
N ASP A 649 24.28 -10.78 6.99
CA ASP A 649 23.84 -12.04 6.41
C ASP A 649 23.77 -11.93 4.88
N ILE A 650 23.23 -10.82 4.35
CA ILE A 650 23.16 -10.53 2.92
C ILE A 650 24.57 -10.38 2.32
N GLU A 651 25.45 -9.58 2.96
CA GLU A 651 26.82 -9.32 2.49
C GLU A 651 27.68 -10.60 2.47
N ASN A 652 27.47 -11.50 3.43
CA ASN A 652 28.23 -12.75 3.58
C ASN A 652 27.57 -13.97 2.91
N SER A 653 26.37 -13.78 2.33
CA SER A 653 25.64 -14.89 1.70
C SER A 653 26.30 -15.34 0.39
N ASP A 654 26.17 -16.63 0.11
CA ASP A 654 26.53 -17.17 -1.21
C ASP A 654 25.54 -16.66 -2.26
N ARG A 655 26.04 -15.74 -3.11
CA ARG A 655 25.24 -15.09 -4.15
C ARG A 655 24.74 -16.04 -5.24
N GLU A 656 25.35 -17.20 -5.40
CA GLU A 656 24.91 -18.21 -6.35
C GLU A 656 23.88 -19.17 -5.79
N ASN A 657 23.74 -19.22 -4.46
CA ASN A 657 22.74 -20.07 -3.80
C ASN A 657 21.35 -19.42 -3.83
N ARG A 658 20.52 -19.89 -4.75
CA ARG A 658 19.16 -19.37 -4.97
C ARG A 658 18.25 -19.49 -3.73
N ILE A 659 18.41 -20.55 -2.95
CA ILE A 659 17.56 -20.79 -1.76
C ILE A 659 17.89 -19.79 -0.66
N VAL A 660 19.17 -19.58 -0.38
CA VAL A 660 19.65 -18.62 0.63
C VAL A 660 19.22 -17.20 0.24
N ARG A 661 19.44 -16.81 -1.02
CA ARG A 661 19.02 -15.49 -1.51
C ARG A 661 17.51 -15.26 -1.38
N ARG A 662 16.72 -16.26 -1.79
CA ARG A 662 15.26 -16.16 -1.66
C ARG A 662 14.84 -15.97 -0.20
N ALA A 663 15.42 -16.74 0.72
CA ALA A 663 15.14 -16.61 2.16
C ALA A 663 15.49 -15.22 2.70
N LEU A 664 16.63 -14.65 2.29
CA LEU A 664 17.04 -13.29 2.66
C LEU A 664 16.10 -12.23 2.04
N ASN A 665 15.77 -12.37 0.76
CA ASN A 665 14.82 -11.46 0.09
C ASN A 665 13.43 -11.52 0.73
N ASP A 666 12.97 -12.70 1.15
CA ASP A 666 11.69 -12.86 1.85
C ASP A 666 11.68 -12.14 3.22
N ARG A 667 12.83 -12.08 3.93
CA ARG A 667 12.98 -11.27 5.15
C ARG A 667 12.94 -9.78 4.82
N VAL A 668 13.65 -9.35 3.79
CA VAL A 668 13.72 -7.94 3.37
C VAL A 668 12.34 -7.42 2.93
N MET A 669 11.60 -8.17 2.11
CA MET A 669 10.29 -7.74 1.59
C MET A 669 9.23 -7.60 2.69
N LYS A 670 9.37 -8.33 3.80
CA LYS A 670 8.37 -8.33 4.88
C LYS A 670 8.57 -7.22 5.92
N VAL A 671 9.68 -6.49 5.87
CA VAL A 671 9.97 -5.44 6.87
C VAL A 671 8.84 -4.42 6.96
N GLU A 672 8.28 -4.00 5.83
CA GLU A 672 7.14 -3.07 5.79
C GLU A 672 5.91 -3.68 6.47
N TYR A 673 5.60 -4.93 6.16
CA TYR A 673 4.48 -5.66 6.77
C TYR A 673 4.64 -5.82 8.28
N ASP A 674 5.86 -6.03 8.78
CA ASP A 674 6.15 -6.22 10.19
C ASP A 674 5.91 -4.96 11.04
N PHE A 675 5.80 -3.78 10.40
CA PHE A 675 5.37 -2.54 11.04
C PHE A 675 3.85 -2.32 11.05
N LEU A 676 3.06 -3.24 10.48
CA LEU A 676 1.62 -3.28 10.72
C LEU A 676 1.37 -3.90 12.10
N SER A 677 0.80 -3.13 13.03
CA SER A 677 0.55 -3.65 14.38
C SER A 677 -0.33 -4.92 14.34
N PRO A 678 0.18 -6.09 14.76
CA PRO A 678 -0.61 -7.33 14.79
C PRO A 678 -1.63 -7.36 15.93
N TYR A 679 -1.56 -6.41 16.86
CA TYR A 679 -2.43 -6.31 18.03
C TYR A 679 -3.73 -5.56 17.76
N LEU A 680 -3.90 -5.05 16.54
CA LEU A 680 -5.09 -4.33 16.11
C LEU A 680 -5.86 -5.14 15.07
N SER A 681 -7.20 -5.09 15.19
CA SER A 681 -8.07 -5.67 14.18
C SER A 681 -8.04 -4.84 12.89
N PRO A 682 -7.79 -5.44 11.71
CA PRO A 682 -7.86 -4.73 10.43
C PRO A 682 -9.24 -4.11 10.16
N LYS A 683 -10.30 -4.67 10.76
CA LYS A 683 -11.67 -4.16 10.64
C LYS A 683 -11.86 -2.84 11.38
N ASP A 684 -11.26 -2.71 12.57
CA ASP A 684 -11.45 -1.55 13.44
C ASP A 684 -10.40 -0.47 13.17
N ALA A 685 -9.19 -0.87 12.78
CA ALA A 685 -8.08 -0.01 12.41
C ALA A 685 -7.42 -0.50 11.10
N PRO A 686 -8.01 -0.22 9.93
CA PRO A 686 -7.51 -0.76 8.65
C PRO A 686 -6.07 -0.31 8.35
N PHE A 687 -5.69 0.89 8.72
CA PHE A 687 -4.35 1.45 8.49
C PHE A 687 -3.45 1.27 9.72
N ARG A 688 -3.09 0.00 9.98
CA ARG A 688 -2.37 -0.43 11.20
C ARG A 688 -0.87 -0.09 11.24
N HIS A 689 -0.34 0.52 10.18
CA HIS A 689 1.10 0.82 10.10
C HIS A 689 1.48 1.88 11.13
N ILE A 690 2.45 1.58 12.02
CA ILE A 690 2.79 2.48 13.15
C ILE A 690 3.42 3.80 12.70
N PHE A 691 4.09 3.86 11.54
CA PHE A 691 4.65 5.10 10.99
C PHE A 691 3.64 5.86 10.10
N PHE A 692 2.97 5.15 9.20
CA PHE A 692 2.17 5.72 8.11
C PHE A 692 0.67 5.52 8.27
N GLY A 693 0.24 4.75 9.28
CA GLY A 693 -1.16 4.47 9.56
C GLY A 693 -1.95 5.67 10.04
N ARG A 694 -3.20 5.41 10.39
CA ARG A 694 -4.14 6.41 10.93
C ARG A 694 -4.79 5.87 12.20
N GLY A 695 -4.74 6.65 13.27
CA GLY A 695 -5.33 6.29 14.55
C GLY A 695 -4.41 6.49 15.73
N SER A 696 -4.89 6.13 16.93
CA SER A 696 -4.16 6.33 18.18
C SER A 696 -2.89 5.47 18.31
N HIS A 697 -2.80 4.37 17.56
CA HIS A 697 -1.67 3.43 17.57
C HIS A 697 -0.39 3.94 16.89
N THR A 698 -0.46 5.06 16.17
CA THR A 698 0.69 5.55 15.40
C THR A 698 1.70 6.26 16.29
N LEU A 699 2.98 6.21 15.90
CA LEU A 699 4.05 6.92 16.58
C LEU A 699 3.81 8.44 16.63
N GLN A 700 3.20 8.99 15.57
CA GLN A 700 2.84 10.41 15.53
C GLN A 700 1.75 10.74 16.57
N SER A 701 0.74 9.89 16.73
CA SER A 701 -0.31 10.08 17.75
C SER A 701 0.25 9.98 19.17
N LEU A 702 1.18 9.06 19.41
CA LEU A 702 1.90 8.96 20.67
C LEU A 702 2.67 10.25 20.99
N LEU A 703 3.38 10.81 20.01
CA LEU A 703 4.10 12.07 20.17
C LEU A 703 3.15 13.24 20.49
N GLU A 704 2.04 13.36 19.75
CA GLU A 704 1.02 14.40 19.98
C GLU A 704 0.42 14.32 21.39
N ASN A 705 0.15 13.12 21.91
CA ASN A 705 -0.36 12.93 23.26
C ASN A 705 0.70 13.32 24.34
N LEU A 706 1.97 13.03 24.08
CA LEU A 706 3.05 13.45 25.00
C LEU A 706 3.29 14.97 24.97
N GLU A 707 3.15 15.62 23.82
CA GLU A 707 3.16 17.08 23.70
C GLU A 707 2.00 17.71 24.48
N GLN A 708 0.79 17.15 24.37
CA GLN A 708 -0.36 17.59 25.14
C GLN A 708 -0.17 17.39 26.65
N LEU A 709 0.40 16.25 27.06
CA LEU A 709 0.75 15.96 28.45
C LEU A 709 1.71 17.01 29.05
N ALA A 710 2.68 17.45 28.23
CA ALA A 710 3.64 18.48 28.66
C ALA A 710 2.98 19.85 28.88
N VAL A 711 1.94 20.18 28.12
CA VAL A 711 1.19 21.44 28.27
C VAL A 711 0.18 21.35 29.42
N ASN A 712 -0.56 20.27 29.53
CA ASN A 712 -1.59 20.07 30.53
C ASN A 712 -1.70 18.59 30.93
N LYS A 713 -1.27 18.27 32.16
CA LYS A 713 -1.25 16.89 32.68
C LYS A 713 -2.63 16.23 32.79
N THR A 714 -3.71 16.98 32.83
CA THR A 714 -5.08 16.45 32.97
C THR A 714 -5.77 16.25 31.60
N SER A 715 -5.13 16.62 30.50
CA SER A 715 -5.73 16.58 29.15
C SER A 715 -5.58 15.22 28.45
N VAL A 716 -4.74 14.34 28.97
CA VAL A 716 -4.40 13.05 28.35
C VAL A 716 -4.93 11.90 29.23
N ASP A 717 -5.57 10.92 28.61
CA ASP A 717 -5.93 9.67 29.28
C ASP A 717 -4.66 8.80 29.45
N VAL A 718 -4.31 8.55 30.71
CA VAL A 718 -3.13 7.73 31.06
C VAL A 718 -3.25 6.30 30.56
N ASN A 719 -4.46 5.74 30.49
CA ASN A 719 -4.67 4.40 29.98
C ASN A 719 -4.46 4.34 28.46
N GLU A 720 -4.95 5.34 27.72
CA GLU A 720 -4.69 5.45 26.29
C GLU A 720 -3.17 5.59 26.01
N LEU A 721 -2.48 6.44 26.76
CA LEU A 721 -1.02 6.60 26.63
C LEU A 721 -0.25 5.30 26.92
N LYS A 722 -0.68 4.54 27.92
CA LYS A 722 -0.12 3.24 28.27
C LYS A 722 -0.32 2.22 27.14
N GLU A 723 -1.50 2.18 26.54
CA GLU A 723 -1.82 1.33 25.41
C GLU A 723 -0.98 1.70 24.18
N GLN A 724 -0.87 2.98 23.85
CA GLN A 724 -0.03 3.47 22.75
C GLN A 724 1.44 3.08 22.92
N LEU A 725 1.99 3.24 24.12
CA LEU A 725 3.37 2.82 24.41
C LEU A 725 3.55 1.31 24.24
N ALA A 726 2.58 0.51 24.70
CA ALA A 726 2.63 -0.94 24.56
C ALA A 726 2.55 -1.35 23.09
N LEU A 727 1.59 -0.80 22.32
CA LEU A 727 1.42 -1.09 20.89
C LEU A 727 2.69 -0.73 20.09
N ALA A 728 3.25 0.46 20.30
CA ALA A 728 4.48 0.89 19.66
C ALA A 728 5.66 -0.04 20.00
N THR A 729 5.85 -0.32 21.30
CA THR A 729 6.96 -1.17 21.78
C THR A 729 6.88 -2.57 21.18
N TRP A 730 5.73 -3.23 21.30
CA TRP A 730 5.59 -4.61 20.84
C TRP A 730 5.54 -4.75 19.32
N THR A 731 5.07 -3.76 18.59
CA THR A 731 5.14 -3.78 17.11
C THR A 731 6.60 -3.66 16.65
N ILE A 732 7.38 -2.73 17.22
CA ILE A 732 8.81 -2.60 16.90
C ILE A 732 9.59 -3.86 17.31
N LYS A 733 9.29 -4.41 18.48
CA LYS A 733 9.93 -5.66 18.95
C LYS A 733 9.58 -6.84 18.05
N GLY A 734 8.32 -6.95 17.61
CA GLY A 734 7.87 -7.95 16.63
C GLY A 734 8.61 -7.84 15.31
N ALA A 735 8.76 -6.62 14.78
CA ALA A 735 9.54 -6.37 13.57
C ALA A 735 11.03 -6.75 13.74
N ALA A 736 11.64 -6.46 14.90
CA ALA A 736 12.98 -6.89 15.21
C ALA A 736 13.13 -8.42 15.21
N ASN A 737 12.18 -9.14 15.84
CA ASN A 737 12.17 -10.59 15.89
C ASN A 737 11.98 -11.22 14.50
N ALA A 738 11.11 -10.64 13.66
CA ALA A 738 10.91 -11.08 12.28
C ALA A 738 12.19 -10.92 11.43
N LEU A 739 12.93 -9.83 11.63
CA LEU A 739 14.23 -9.61 10.98
C LEU A 739 15.31 -10.58 11.42
N VAL A 740 15.30 -11.11 12.64
CA VAL A 740 16.22 -12.17 13.07
C VAL A 740 15.95 -13.47 12.32
N GLY A 741 14.69 -13.76 12.03
CA GLY A 741 14.23 -14.89 11.23
C GLY A 741 13.92 -16.14 12.03
N ASP A 742 14.80 -16.56 12.93
CA ASP A 742 14.66 -17.83 13.67
C ASP A 742 14.15 -17.58 15.09
N ILE A 743 13.10 -18.27 15.50
CA ILE A 743 12.46 -18.10 16.80
C ILE A 743 13.39 -18.41 17.99
N TRP A 744 14.33 -19.33 17.81
CA TRP A 744 15.30 -19.67 18.86
C TRP A 744 16.44 -18.66 19.01
N ASN A 745 16.53 -17.69 18.10
CA ASN A 745 17.49 -16.59 18.17
C ASN A 745 16.83 -15.28 18.67
N THR A 746 15.53 -15.32 18.97
CA THR A 746 14.82 -14.14 19.46
C THR A 746 15.05 -13.98 20.97
N ASP A 747 15.46 -12.77 21.36
CA ASP A 747 15.55 -12.33 22.75
C ASP A 747 14.37 -11.44 23.07
N ASN A 748 13.49 -11.89 23.96
CA ASN A 748 12.30 -11.15 24.40
C ASN A 748 12.46 -10.60 25.82
N GLU A 749 13.64 -10.65 26.42
CA GLU A 749 13.94 -9.95 27.67
C GLU A 749 14.04 -8.45 27.37
N ILE A 750 13.25 -7.65 28.10
CA ILE A 750 13.16 -6.20 27.97
C ILE A 750 13.57 -5.53 29.28
#